data_74f15f701e75dc87746d7f2a56979e03
#
_entry.id   74f15f701e75dc87746d7f2a56979e03
#
_cell.length_a   1.000
_cell.length_b   1.000
_cell.length_c   1.000
_cell.angle_alpha   90.00
_cell.angle_beta   90.00
_cell.angle_gamma   90.00
#
_symmetry.space_group_name_H-M   'P 1'
#
loop_
_entity.id
_entity.type
_entity.pdbx_description
1 polymer ?
#
loop_
_entity_poly.entity_id
_entity_poly.type
_entity_poly.pdbx_seq_one_letter_code
_entity_poly.pdbx_strand_id
1 'polypeptide(L)'
;MTPQFHNPFRITSRRTSHGEIEEMPETKTESTVEAQALGDASSLQRSHQNDPNLPIEDIKTLNEALKTGNVEKALEEEDRLTRESPYEAVRAAVRETDGEEAANTIRAWVLGFIFVTAAACINMFLSMRSPAIIIPTVVILLLVYPVGCLWAKVMPTKKFNTLGVEWTLNTGPFTIKEHTVITLVANVTAGYAYSTDALLALKAKPLYNLDMGIALAGVFRRFLVWPAALIWPANFSITTLLYALHDKSKSDPAKTNGWQISRYRFFVYVAPGSFVYYWFPGVIWQGLSVFSFVTWIKPNNATVNQLFGGFTGLSLIPLTFDWTYVTAYLQDPLLCPTFSHLNTLIGLGIFVILTTIGKWLKILTGISYTGALYSAYLPINTSTTFDNTQSQYDVSKILGPGYSFDLAQYKKYSPMFLAPTFALHYGLSFAALIASIVHTIVYHWSELWARFRLARQQEPNNVHMRLMSKYREAPDWWYAALFVVGTAFGLATVLGYSSQLPWWAYFVSLFIALVFIIPCCMILGITNIMLSLNVISPYLAGFMIPGKPIGVMIFKVYSTIVLGQAQTYSQDLKLAHYMKVPPKITFWAQVVMTLWASIVQVAVMNWTLGSIDGVCSAEQKSHFTCPNGRTFFSSSITWGVIGPQRMFGPGSIYASFNYFWLVGALLPVAFFIMNRVFPHRRLRFLHAPVMLGAMAWLPPATPLSFTSWAFVGLLFNYWIRKRWNGWWSTYDYITAAALDSGLIIATLVIFFAITLPEVTVPQWWGNVQVFETMDSLGTAIRKTVTDGETFGPKQW
;
A
#
# COMPACT_ATOMS: atom_id res chain seq x y z
N MET A 1 54.53 26.00 4.85
CA MET A 1 53.74 24.78 4.86
C MET A 1 53.00 24.74 3.54
N THR A 2 53.52 24.01 2.60
CA THR A 2 52.97 23.83 1.24
C THR A 2 51.88 22.75 1.30
N PRO A 3 50.71 22.92 0.66
CA PRO A 3 49.68 21.87 0.58
C PRO A 3 50.17 20.79 -0.40
N GLN A 4 50.21 19.54 0.08
CA GLN A 4 50.45 18.37 -0.76
C GLN A 4 49.21 18.12 -1.62
N PHE A 5 49.33 18.30 -2.93
CA PHE A 5 48.36 17.83 -3.92
C PHE A 5 48.32 16.30 -3.91
N HIS A 6 47.20 15.71 -3.52
CA HIS A 6 46.93 14.30 -3.72
C HIS A 6 46.66 14.03 -5.20
N ASN A 7 47.53 13.27 -5.80
CA ASN A 7 47.36 12.80 -7.18
C ASN A 7 46.28 11.70 -7.23
N PRO A 8 45.16 11.88 -7.95
CA PRO A 8 44.05 10.90 -7.99
C PRO A 8 44.35 9.63 -8.82
N PHE A 9 45.51 9.52 -9.43
CA PHE A 9 45.88 8.39 -10.30
C PHE A 9 46.78 7.38 -9.61
N ARG A 10 46.41 6.85 -8.44
CA ARG A 10 47.08 5.65 -7.88
C ARG A 10 46.27 4.42 -8.22
N ILE A 11 46.59 3.80 -9.35
CA ILE A 11 46.10 2.48 -9.77
C ILE A 11 46.73 1.44 -8.86
N THR A 12 45.92 0.80 -8.01
CA THR A 12 46.37 -0.36 -7.21
C THR A 12 46.33 -1.61 -8.09
N SER A 13 47.48 -2.15 -8.42
CA SER A 13 47.59 -3.47 -9.08
C SER A 13 47.06 -4.56 -8.16
N ARG A 14 46.07 -5.33 -8.61
CA ARG A 14 45.67 -6.60 -7.98
C ARG A 14 46.66 -7.68 -8.42
N ARG A 15 47.42 -8.24 -7.51
CA ARG A 15 48.13 -9.47 -7.75
C ARG A 15 47.18 -10.66 -7.72
N THR A 16 47.08 -11.39 -8.83
CA THR A 16 46.46 -12.72 -8.83
C THR A 16 47.48 -13.77 -8.36
N SER A 17 47.00 -14.88 -7.81
CA SER A 17 47.75 -15.92 -7.11
C SER A 17 48.71 -16.76 -8.02
N HIS A 18 48.90 -16.38 -9.29
CA HIS A 18 49.73 -17.13 -10.24
C HIS A 18 50.66 -16.24 -11.07
N GLY A 19 51.36 -15.34 -10.47
CA GLY A 19 52.61 -14.79 -10.97
C GLY A 19 52.70 -14.29 -12.45
N GLU A 20 51.67 -14.27 -13.22
CA GLU A 20 51.66 -13.74 -14.57
C GLU A 20 51.22 -12.28 -14.58
N ILE A 21 52.04 -11.41 -15.12
CA ILE A 21 51.74 -10.00 -15.34
C ILE A 21 50.93 -9.93 -16.64
N GLU A 22 49.61 -9.80 -16.50
CA GLU A 22 48.74 -9.45 -17.63
C GLU A 22 49.00 -7.99 -18.00
N GLU A 23 49.47 -7.74 -19.23
CA GLU A 23 49.62 -6.42 -19.79
C GLU A 23 48.27 -5.72 -19.82
N MET A 24 48.20 -4.55 -19.14
CA MET A 24 46.98 -3.75 -19.12
C MET A 24 46.62 -3.23 -20.51
N PRO A 25 45.32 -3.27 -20.86
CA PRO A 25 44.89 -2.71 -22.15
C PRO A 25 45.05 -1.17 -22.12
N GLU A 26 45.38 -0.67 -23.28
CA GLU A 26 45.65 0.69 -23.73
C GLU A 26 45.20 1.83 -22.80
N THR A 27 46.13 2.72 -22.51
CA THR A 27 45.88 4.04 -21.85
C THR A 27 44.76 4.76 -22.57
N LYS A 28 43.57 4.81 -21.93
CA LYS A 28 42.48 5.67 -22.39
C LYS A 28 43.02 7.09 -22.45
N THR A 29 42.94 7.72 -23.62
CA THR A 29 43.30 9.15 -23.78
C THR A 29 42.42 10.02 -22.91
N GLU A 30 42.94 11.13 -22.36
CA GLU A 30 42.26 12.07 -21.49
C GLU A 30 40.87 12.46 -22.02
N SER A 31 40.76 12.66 -23.32
CA SER A 31 39.51 12.93 -24.03
C SER A 31 38.46 11.79 -23.96
N THR A 32 38.89 10.53 -23.84
CA THR A 32 37.95 9.41 -23.69
C THR A 32 37.41 9.30 -22.25
N VAL A 33 38.18 9.65 -21.25
CA VAL A 33 37.78 9.69 -19.86
C VAL A 33 36.77 10.86 -19.64
N GLU A 34 37.06 12.02 -20.22
CA GLU A 34 36.16 13.17 -20.19
C GLU A 34 34.82 12.90 -20.87
N ALA A 35 34.83 12.28 -22.04
CA ALA A 35 33.63 11.92 -22.79
C ALA A 35 32.79 10.86 -22.02
N GLN A 36 33.45 9.94 -21.34
CA GLN A 36 32.79 8.95 -20.48
C GLN A 36 32.14 9.61 -19.28
N ALA A 37 32.84 10.48 -18.56
CA ALA A 37 32.33 11.23 -17.41
C ALA A 37 31.10 12.07 -17.78
N LEU A 38 31.16 12.82 -18.88
CA LEU A 38 30.00 13.57 -19.38
C LEU A 38 28.85 12.67 -19.82
N GLY A 39 29.15 11.49 -20.36
CA GLY A 39 28.18 10.45 -20.70
C GLY A 39 27.44 9.93 -19.46
N ASP A 40 28.18 9.59 -18.42
CA ASP A 40 27.66 9.06 -17.16
C ASP A 40 26.85 10.12 -16.40
N ALA A 41 27.35 11.37 -16.31
CA ALA A 41 26.61 12.51 -15.76
C ALA A 41 25.31 12.78 -16.55
N SER A 42 25.33 12.65 -17.89
CA SER A 42 24.12 12.81 -18.71
C SER A 42 23.10 11.67 -18.54
N SER A 43 23.57 10.46 -18.24
CA SER A 43 22.71 9.31 -17.94
C SER A 43 22.04 9.48 -16.59
N LEU A 44 22.80 9.95 -15.59
CA LEU A 44 22.32 10.26 -14.26
C LEU A 44 21.27 11.40 -14.30
N GLN A 45 21.54 12.46 -15.04
CA GLN A 45 20.58 13.54 -15.27
C GLN A 45 19.26 13.03 -15.86
N ARG A 46 19.33 12.19 -16.90
CA ARG A 46 18.13 11.63 -17.56
C ARG A 46 17.31 10.76 -16.62
N SER A 47 17.97 9.96 -15.77
CA SER A 47 17.29 9.07 -14.84
C SER A 47 16.55 9.82 -13.70
N HIS A 48 17.00 11.03 -13.36
CA HIS A 48 16.44 11.82 -12.26
C HIS A 48 15.69 13.08 -12.69
N GLN A 49 15.60 13.38 -13.98
CA GLN A 49 15.03 14.64 -14.49
C GLN A 49 13.58 14.88 -14.03
N ASN A 50 12.78 13.82 -13.96
CA ASN A 50 11.37 13.89 -13.61
C ASN A 50 11.08 13.40 -12.16
N ASP A 51 12.12 13.13 -11.37
CA ASP A 51 11.97 12.63 -10.02
C ASP A 51 11.59 13.77 -9.04
N PRO A 52 10.38 13.72 -8.43
CA PRO A 52 9.95 14.75 -7.50
C PRO A 52 10.64 14.66 -6.14
N ASN A 53 11.29 13.55 -5.79
CA ASN A 53 11.98 13.36 -4.51
C ASN A 53 13.42 13.92 -4.50
N LEU A 54 14.03 14.13 -5.67
CA LEU A 54 15.39 14.63 -5.76
C LEU A 54 15.42 16.16 -5.53
N PRO A 55 16.37 16.69 -4.71
CA PRO A 55 16.55 18.13 -4.54
C PRO A 55 16.76 18.86 -5.87
N ILE A 56 16.09 20.00 -6.03
CA ILE A 56 16.15 20.78 -7.29
C ILE A 56 17.57 21.34 -7.53
N GLU A 57 18.30 21.61 -6.47
CA GLU A 57 19.64 22.19 -6.54
C GLU A 57 20.63 21.20 -7.15
N ASP A 58 20.56 19.92 -6.79
CA ASP A 58 21.40 18.86 -7.36
C ASP A 58 21.19 18.72 -8.87
N ILE A 59 19.93 18.75 -9.32
CA ILE A 59 19.61 18.70 -10.77
C ILE A 59 20.12 19.93 -11.49
N LYS A 60 20.06 21.12 -10.87
CA LYS A 60 20.55 22.35 -11.49
C LYS A 60 22.05 22.36 -11.64
N THR A 61 22.77 21.96 -10.59
CA THR A 61 24.23 21.89 -10.59
C THR A 61 24.72 20.93 -11.67
N LEU A 62 24.09 19.76 -11.76
CA LEU A 62 24.38 18.79 -12.83
C LEU A 62 24.05 19.34 -14.23
N ASN A 63 22.91 20.02 -14.39
CA ASN A 63 22.53 20.65 -15.66
C ASN A 63 23.47 21.77 -16.08
N GLU A 64 23.95 22.59 -15.13
CA GLU A 64 24.94 23.64 -15.38
C GLU A 64 26.30 23.07 -15.78
N ALA A 65 26.76 22.03 -15.07
CA ALA A 65 28.00 21.34 -15.41
C ALA A 65 27.96 20.74 -16.82
N LEU A 66 26.88 20.07 -17.18
CA LEU A 66 26.67 19.50 -18.52
C LEU A 66 26.54 20.59 -19.60
N LYS A 67 25.87 21.71 -19.35
CA LYS A 67 25.72 22.82 -20.32
C LYS A 67 27.03 23.59 -20.56
N THR A 68 27.83 23.75 -19.50
CA THR A 68 29.11 24.45 -19.58
C THR A 68 30.27 23.57 -20.04
N GLY A 69 30.03 22.26 -20.18
CA GLY A 69 31.08 21.27 -20.48
C GLY A 69 32.15 21.16 -19.38
N ASN A 70 31.82 21.57 -18.15
CA ASN A 70 32.74 21.51 -17.05
C ASN A 70 32.83 20.09 -16.47
N VAL A 71 33.83 19.34 -16.95
CA VAL A 71 34.08 17.93 -16.61
C VAL A 71 34.37 17.75 -15.13
N GLU A 72 35.19 18.64 -14.52
CA GLU A 72 35.55 18.54 -13.12
C GLU A 72 34.32 18.67 -12.20
N LYS A 73 33.44 19.64 -12.47
CA LYS A 73 32.19 19.82 -11.72
C LYS A 73 31.16 18.69 -11.99
N ALA A 74 31.16 18.13 -13.20
CA ALA A 74 30.32 17.00 -13.54
C ALA A 74 30.76 15.72 -12.80
N LEU A 75 32.07 15.46 -12.73
CA LEU A 75 32.67 14.35 -11.97
C LEU A 75 32.47 14.49 -10.46
N GLU A 76 32.66 15.68 -9.93
CA GLU A 76 32.45 15.95 -8.50
C GLU A 76 31.00 15.67 -8.08
N GLU A 77 30.04 16.10 -8.87
CA GLU A 77 28.63 15.92 -8.62
C GLU A 77 28.18 14.46 -8.84
N GLU A 78 28.70 13.79 -9.85
CA GLU A 78 28.49 12.37 -10.09
C GLU A 78 29.06 11.53 -8.93
N ASP A 79 30.27 11.79 -8.50
CA ASP A 79 30.93 11.10 -7.38
C ASP A 79 30.14 11.32 -6.08
N ARG A 80 29.65 12.54 -5.84
CA ARG A 80 28.78 12.86 -4.68
C ARG A 80 27.49 12.05 -4.70
N LEU A 81 26.78 12.02 -5.85
CA LEU A 81 25.51 11.31 -6.01
C LEU A 81 25.66 9.79 -6.04
N THR A 82 26.88 9.29 -6.31
CA THR A 82 27.17 7.85 -6.37
C THR A 82 27.73 7.32 -5.04
N ARG A 83 28.46 8.13 -4.29
CA ARG A 83 29.04 7.74 -2.97
C ARG A 83 28.00 7.65 -1.88
N GLU A 84 27.06 8.60 -1.85
CA GLU A 84 25.94 8.62 -0.91
C GLU A 84 24.61 8.54 -1.68
N SER A 85 23.56 8.09 -0.99
CA SER A 85 22.23 8.15 -1.59
C SER A 85 21.81 9.60 -1.86
N PRO A 86 21.36 9.97 -3.06
CA PRO A 86 20.94 11.35 -3.36
C PRO A 86 19.67 11.76 -2.56
N TYR A 87 18.95 10.78 -2.02
CA TYR A 87 17.70 10.99 -1.28
C TYR A 87 17.97 11.13 0.22
N GLU A 88 17.73 12.32 0.76
CA GLU A 88 17.87 12.59 2.19
C GLU A 88 17.01 11.63 3.05
N ALA A 89 15.79 11.31 2.60
CA ALA A 89 14.90 10.36 3.25
C ALA A 89 15.53 8.97 3.38
N VAL A 90 16.24 8.51 2.34
CA VAL A 90 16.95 7.22 2.37
C VAL A 90 18.15 7.29 3.33
N ARG A 91 18.98 8.38 3.27
CA ARG A 91 20.11 8.56 4.21
C ARG A 91 19.64 8.61 5.66
N ALA A 92 18.49 9.19 5.94
CA ALA A 92 17.91 9.25 7.29
C ALA A 92 17.49 7.88 7.82
N ALA A 93 16.95 7.02 6.96
CA ALA A 93 16.37 5.72 7.33
C ALA A 93 17.34 4.53 7.18
N VAL A 94 18.27 4.58 6.20
CA VAL A 94 19.06 3.42 5.76
C VAL A 94 20.55 3.71 5.91
N ARG A 95 21.28 2.79 6.53
CA ARG A 95 22.75 2.88 6.65
C ARG A 95 23.43 2.52 5.32
N GLU A 96 24.48 3.26 4.99
CA GLU A 96 25.31 3.08 3.78
C GLU A 96 26.51 2.15 4.05
N THR A 97 26.36 1.27 5.01
CA THR A 97 27.37 0.26 5.39
C THR A 97 26.77 -1.13 5.34
N ASP A 98 27.60 -2.12 5.10
CA ASP A 98 27.25 -3.53 5.13
C ASP A 98 28.11 -4.26 6.17
N GLY A 99 27.44 -4.82 7.20
CA GLY A 99 28.09 -5.71 8.15
C GLY A 99 28.24 -7.11 7.54
N GLU A 100 29.35 -7.81 7.85
CA GLU A 100 29.59 -9.19 7.40
C GLU A 100 28.81 -10.24 8.22
N GLU A 101 27.62 -9.88 8.69
CA GLU A 101 26.79 -10.73 9.53
C GLU A 101 26.11 -11.85 8.74
N ALA A 102 25.96 -13.02 9.36
CA ALA A 102 25.25 -14.14 8.78
C ALA A 102 23.73 -13.87 8.75
N ALA A 103 23.10 -14.04 7.60
CA ALA A 103 21.65 -13.92 7.42
C ALA A 103 20.96 -15.29 7.38
N ASN A 104 21.65 -16.33 6.88
CA ASN A 104 21.10 -17.69 6.73
C ASN A 104 21.51 -18.55 7.92
N THR A 105 20.71 -18.56 8.97
CA THR A 105 20.97 -19.30 10.19
C THR A 105 19.78 -20.17 10.56
N ILE A 106 20.03 -21.30 11.26
CA ILE A 106 18.95 -22.16 11.77
C ILE A 106 18.00 -21.38 12.67
N ARG A 107 18.55 -20.48 13.48
CA ARG A 107 17.76 -19.60 14.35
C ARG A 107 16.76 -18.76 13.55
N ALA A 108 17.18 -18.12 12.45
CA ALA A 108 16.31 -17.31 11.62
C ALA A 108 15.16 -18.14 11.02
N TRP A 109 15.45 -19.35 10.55
CA TRP A 109 14.44 -20.25 10.01
C TRP A 109 13.46 -20.74 11.06
N VAL A 110 13.95 -21.25 12.20
CA VAL A 110 13.09 -21.78 13.26
C VAL A 110 12.19 -20.71 13.85
N LEU A 111 12.74 -19.54 14.20
CA LEU A 111 11.93 -18.43 14.69
C LEU A 111 10.96 -17.93 13.61
N GLY A 112 11.42 -17.86 12.35
CA GLY A 112 10.54 -17.55 11.22
C GLY A 112 9.33 -18.49 11.16
N PHE A 113 9.54 -19.81 11.16
CA PHE A 113 8.45 -20.81 11.16
C PHE A 113 7.51 -20.64 12.35
N ILE A 114 8.04 -20.47 13.58
CA ILE A 114 7.21 -20.33 14.79
C ILE A 114 6.32 -19.09 14.69
N PHE A 115 6.91 -17.92 14.42
CA PHE A 115 6.16 -16.65 14.38
C PHE A 115 5.22 -16.57 13.19
N VAL A 116 5.61 -17.09 12.02
CA VAL A 116 4.76 -17.18 10.83
C VAL A 116 3.55 -18.08 11.09
N THR A 117 3.76 -19.26 11.70
CA THR A 117 2.66 -20.16 12.03
C THR A 117 1.68 -19.52 13.01
N ALA A 118 2.19 -18.93 14.09
CA ALA A 118 1.35 -18.24 15.07
C ALA A 118 0.56 -17.07 14.45
N ALA A 119 1.22 -16.22 13.66
CA ALA A 119 0.57 -15.12 12.98
C ALA A 119 -0.48 -15.58 11.96
N ALA A 120 -0.15 -16.58 11.14
CA ALA A 120 -1.08 -17.12 10.15
C ALA A 120 -2.33 -17.73 10.80
N CYS A 121 -2.17 -18.49 11.90
CA CYS A 121 -3.29 -19.04 12.66
C CYS A 121 -4.18 -17.94 13.25
N ILE A 122 -3.57 -17.02 14.00
CA ILE A 122 -4.34 -15.98 14.72
C ILE A 122 -5.02 -15.03 13.74
N ASN A 123 -4.30 -14.56 12.73
CA ASN A 123 -4.83 -13.61 11.76
C ASN A 123 -5.96 -14.23 10.93
N MET A 124 -5.84 -15.49 10.50
CA MET A 124 -6.93 -16.17 9.79
C MET A 124 -8.15 -16.35 10.68
N PHE A 125 -7.97 -16.81 11.91
CA PHE A 125 -9.06 -17.05 12.84
C PHE A 125 -9.80 -15.76 13.20
N LEU A 126 -9.06 -14.71 13.61
CA LEU A 126 -9.64 -13.43 14.03
C LEU A 126 -10.18 -12.59 12.86
N SER A 127 -9.71 -12.81 11.63
CA SER A 127 -10.26 -12.13 10.44
C SER A 127 -11.69 -12.55 10.11
N MET A 128 -12.10 -13.76 10.53
CA MET A 128 -13.47 -14.25 10.35
C MET A 128 -14.46 -13.65 11.36
N ARG A 129 -13.99 -12.96 12.40
CA ARG A 129 -14.80 -12.33 13.43
C ARG A 129 -15.07 -10.84 13.13
N SER A 130 -16.15 -10.29 13.69
CA SER A 130 -16.46 -8.86 13.67
C SER A 130 -16.32 -8.30 15.11
N PRO A 131 -15.49 -7.21 15.34
CA PRO A 131 -14.55 -6.64 14.37
C PRO A 131 -13.39 -7.57 14.03
N ALA A 132 -12.91 -7.51 12.79
CA ALA A 132 -11.75 -8.28 12.36
C ALA A 132 -10.47 -7.70 12.98
N ILE A 133 -9.63 -8.55 13.57
CA ILE A 133 -8.35 -8.17 14.17
C ILE A 133 -7.22 -8.87 13.43
N ILE A 134 -6.16 -8.13 13.17
CA ILE A 134 -4.95 -8.61 12.51
C ILE A 134 -3.75 -8.23 13.35
N ILE A 135 -2.83 -9.16 13.58
CA ILE A 135 -1.52 -8.91 14.19
C ILE A 135 -0.56 -8.49 13.08
N PRO A 136 -0.17 -7.21 12.96
CA PRO A 136 0.71 -6.75 11.91
C PRO A 136 2.18 -7.09 12.19
N THR A 137 3.00 -7.01 11.15
CA THR A 137 4.43 -7.37 11.17
C THR A 137 5.23 -6.65 12.26
N VAL A 138 4.88 -5.41 12.59
CA VAL A 138 5.63 -4.64 13.61
C VAL A 138 5.56 -5.30 14.99
N VAL A 139 4.45 -5.94 15.34
CA VAL A 139 4.32 -6.69 16.61
C VAL A 139 5.22 -7.91 16.59
N ILE A 140 5.24 -8.65 15.48
CA ILE A 140 6.10 -9.81 15.31
C ILE A 140 7.57 -9.39 15.40
N LEU A 141 7.97 -8.32 14.71
CA LEU A 141 9.30 -7.74 14.78
C LEU A 141 9.73 -7.42 16.22
N LEU A 142 8.86 -6.79 16.99
CA LEU A 142 9.12 -6.47 18.39
C LEU A 142 9.25 -7.70 19.28
N LEU A 143 8.43 -8.74 19.05
CA LEU A 143 8.46 -9.99 19.83
C LEU A 143 9.65 -10.87 19.46
N VAL A 144 10.06 -10.89 18.20
CA VAL A 144 11.22 -11.68 17.73
C VAL A 144 12.52 -11.21 18.36
N TYR A 145 12.67 -9.89 18.60
CA TYR A 145 13.93 -9.36 19.15
C TYR A 145 14.31 -9.96 20.51
N PRO A 146 13.48 -9.90 21.56
CA PRO A 146 13.82 -10.51 22.85
C PRO A 146 13.97 -12.04 22.76
N VAL A 147 13.16 -12.73 21.95
CA VAL A 147 13.25 -14.19 21.78
C VAL A 147 14.55 -14.57 21.06
N GLY A 148 14.94 -13.83 20.02
CA GLY A 148 16.22 -14.03 19.32
C GLY A 148 17.44 -13.77 20.22
N CYS A 149 17.38 -12.75 21.08
CA CYS A 149 18.40 -12.48 22.10
C CYS A 149 18.44 -13.56 23.18
N LEU A 150 17.28 -14.08 23.60
CA LEU A 150 17.19 -15.19 24.55
C LEU A 150 17.81 -16.46 23.95
N TRP A 151 17.46 -16.78 22.68
CA TRP A 151 18.05 -17.91 21.97
C TRP A 151 19.57 -17.82 21.91
N ALA A 152 20.13 -16.64 21.63
CA ALA A 152 21.57 -16.43 21.60
C ALA A 152 22.26 -16.66 22.95
N LYS A 153 21.53 -16.50 24.06
CA LYS A 153 22.07 -16.76 25.42
C LYS A 153 21.93 -18.20 25.87
N VAL A 154 20.89 -18.89 25.48
CA VAL A 154 20.52 -20.22 25.98
C VAL A 154 21.10 -21.34 25.12
N MET A 155 21.08 -21.17 23.78
CA MET A 155 21.48 -22.23 22.87
C MET A 155 23.01 -22.36 22.76
N PRO A 156 23.55 -23.61 22.69
CA PRO A 156 24.99 -23.84 22.60
C PRO A 156 25.55 -23.37 21.25
N THR A 157 26.76 -22.83 21.27
CA THR A 157 27.53 -22.37 20.10
C THR A 157 28.29 -23.50 19.41
N LYS A 158 28.08 -24.76 19.84
CA LYS A 158 28.79 -25.94 19.32
C LYS A 158 28.50 -26.11 17.83
N LYS A 159 29.51 -26.31 17.03
CA LYS A 159 29.40 -26.66 15.62
C LYS A 159 29.20 -28.16 15.49
N PHE A 160 28.25 -28.54 14.66
CA PHE A 160 27.95 -29.91 14.28
C PHE A 160 28.32 -30.10 12.82
N ASN A 161 28.75 -31.30 12.46
CA ASN A 161 29.00 -31.67 11.06
C ASN A 161 28.05 -32.83 10.71
N THR A 162 27.18 -32.68 9.74
CA THR A 162 26.29 -33.71 9.27
C THR A 162 26.39 -33.80 7.75
N LEU A 163 26.82 -34.95 7.25
CA LEU A 163 27.01 -35.20 5.81
C LEU A 163 27.97 -34.18 5.13
N GLY A 164 29.02 -33.74 5.84
CA GLY A 164 29.98 -32.76 5.31
C GLY A 164 29.56 -31.29 5.38
N VAL A 165 28.35 -31.02 5.88
CA VAL A 165 27.86 -29.65 6.10
C VAL A 165 28.03 -29.27 7.58
N GLU A 166 28.81 -28.21 7.83
CA GLU A 166 28.95 -27.62 9.17
C GLU A 166 27.73 -26.73 9.46
N TRP A 167 27.12 -26.94 10.61
CA TRP A 167 26.01 -26.13 11.08
C TRP A 167 26.07 -25.90 12.60
N THR A 168 25.41 -24.86 13.07
CA THR A 168 25.31 -24.52 14.49
C THR A 168 23.92 -24.02 14.83
N LEU A 169 23.43 -24.32 16.01
CA LEU A 169 22.18 -23.78 16.54
C LEU A 169 22.29 -22.30 16.92
N ASN A 170 23.52 -21.84 17.21
CA ASN A 170 23.76 -20.50 17.69
C ASN A 170 25.03 -19.95 17.03
N THR A 171 24.87 -18.97 16.17
CA THR A 171 25.93 -18.26 15.46
C THR A 171 26.57 -17.13 16.29
N GLY A 172 26.16 -16.97 17.56
CA GLY A 172 26.55 -15.87 18.42
C GLY A 172 25.44 -14.85 18.68
N PRO A 173 25.72 -13.57 18.80
CA PRO A 173 24.71 -12.53 19.02
C PRO A 173 23.63 -12.55 17.97
N PHE A 174 22.39 -12.15 18.34
CA PHE A 174 21.29 -12.04 17.39
C PHE A 174 21.55 -10.87 16.45
N THR A 175 21.68 -11.14 15.14
CA THR A 175 22.10 -10.15 14.15
C THR A 175 20.90 -9.41 13.54
N ILE A 176 21.16 -8.21 13.02
CA ILE A 176 20.15 -7.41 12.35
C ILE A 176 19.68 -8.08 11.03
N LYS A 177 20.58 -8.81 10.33
CA LYS A 177 20.23 -9.53 9.12
C LYS A 177 19.31 -10.72 9.38
N GLU A 178 19.55 -11.50 10.45
CA GLU A 178 18.62 -12.55 10.88
C GLU A 178 17.26 -11.99 11.23
N HIS A 179 17.24 -10.89 12.01
CA HIS A 179 16.01 -10.21 12.37
C HIS A 179 15.25 -9.71 11.13
N THR A 180 15.98 -9.17 10.16
CA THR A 180 15.38 -8.74 8.87
C THR A 180 14.78 -9.92 8.10
N VAL A 181 15.46 -11.07 8.02
CA VAL A 181 14.90 -12.26 7.36
C VAL A 181 13.59 -12.69 8.01
N ILE A 182 13.53 -12.74 9.35
CA ILE A 182 12.31 -13.08 10.07
C ILE A 182 11.21 -12.03 9.83
N THR A 183 11.57 -10.75 9.79
CA THR A 183 10.62 -9.65 9.48
C THR A 183 10.07 -9.78 8.06
N LEU A 184 10.91 -10.10 7.07
CA LEU A 184 10.49 -10.31 5.67
C LEU A 184 9.49 -11.46 5.54
N VAL A 185 9.75 -12.59 6.18
CA VAL A 185 8.83 -13.73 6.12
C VAL A 185 7.55 -13.47 6.92
N ALA A 186 7.63 -12.71 8.02
CA ALA A 186 6.46 -12.26 8.76
C ALA A 186 5.59 -11.30 7.93
N ASN A 187 6.18 -10.43 7.12
CA ASN A 187 5.47 -9.48 6.25
C ASN A 187 4.58 -10.19 5.23
N VAL A 188 5.06 -11.28 4.65
CA VAL A 188 4.27 -12.12 3.74
C VAL A 188 3.02 -12.71 4.43
N THR A 189 3.06 -12.90 5.75
CA THR A 189 2.04 -13.61 6.52
C THR A 189 1.26 -12.75 7.50
N ALA A 190 1.69 -11.51 7.75
CA ALA A 190 1.04 -10.58 8.69
C ALA A 190 -0.36 -10.16 8.23
N GLY A 191 -0.61 -10.14 6.91
CA GLY A 191 -1.97 -10.15 6.40
C GLY A 191 -2.44 -11.59 6.21
N TYR A 192 -3.68 -11.93 6.57
CA TYR A 192 -4.28 -13.12 5.99
C TYR A 192 -4.32 -12.93 4.46
N ALA A 193 -4.10 -14.01 3.72
CA ALA A 193 -4.10 -13.89 2.26
C ALA A 193 -5.48 -13.41 1.81
N TYR A 194 -5.55 -12.24 1.16
CA TYR A 194 -6.82 -11.64 0.73
C TYR A 194 -7.65 -12.56 -0.19
N SER A 195 -7.02 -13.56 -0.81
CA SER A 195 -7.69 -14.66 -1.52
C SER A 195 -8.50 -15.59 -0.61
N THR A 196 -8.21 -15.64 0.70
CA THR A 196 -9.00 -16.44 1.65
C THR A 196 -10.41 -15.86 1.85
N ASP A 197 -10.62 -14.56 1.66
CA ASP A 197 -11.95 -13.95 1.68
C ASP A 197 -12.82 -14.44 0.51
N ALA A 198 -12.21 -14.63 -0.66
CA ALA A 198 -12.89 -15.26 -1.79
C ALA A 198 -13.19 -16.73 -1.52
N LEU A 199 -12.26 -17.47 -0.87
CA LEU A 199 -12.50 -18.85 -0.46
C LEU A 199 -13.59 -18.96 0.60
N LEU A 200 -13.66 -18.03 1.55
CA LEU A 200 -14.75 -17.93 2.52
C LEU A 200 -16.09 -17.70 1.83
N ALA A 201 -16.14 -16.77 0.85
CA ALA A 201 -17.33 -16.53 0.06
C ALA A 201 -17.78 -17.79 -0.71
N LEU A 202 -16.82 -18.59 -1.22
CA LEU A 202 -17.12 -19.83 -1.92
C LEU A 202 -17.58 -20.95 -0.97
N LYS A 203 -16.88 -21.19 0.15
CA LYS A 203 -17.07 -22.36 1.02
C LYS A 203 -18.15 -22.19 2.08
N ALA A 204 -18.40 -20.99 2.58
CA ALA A 204 -19.34 -20.78 3.67
C ALA A 204 -20.79 -21.12 3.26
N LYS A 205 -21.49 -21.92 4.10
CA LYS A 205 -22.88 -22.37 3.85
C LYS A 205 -23.88 -21.24 3.61
N PRO A 206 -23.82 -20.08 4.33
CA PRO A 206 -24.76 -18.97 4.05
C PRO A 206 -24.40 -18.17 2.79
N LEU A 207 -23.32 -18.51 2.06
CA LEU A 207 -22.86 -17.85 0.85
C LEU A 207 -22.95 -18.81 -0.34
N TYR A 208 -21.87 -19.04 -1.11
CA TYR A 208 -21.94 -19.91 -2.29
C TYR A 208 -21.94 -21.42 -2.00
N ASN A 209 -21.37 -21.85 -0.87
CA ASN A 209 -21.27 -23.25 -0.43
C ASN A 209 -20.61 -24.19 -1.47
N LEU A 210 -19.45 -23.81 -2.00
CA LEU A 210 -18.67 -24.55 -3.02
C LEU A 210 -17.24 -24.84 -2.55
N ASP A 211 -16.62 -25.91 -3.03
CA ASP A 211 -15.25 -26.30 -2.62
C ASP A 211 -14.19 -25.99 -3.68
N MET A 212 -13.08 -25.31 -3.33
CA MET A 212 -11.99 -24.88 -4.25
C MET A 212 -10.60 -24.71 -3.57
N GLY A 213 -9.50 -24.69 -4.38
CA GLY A 213 -8.08 -24.55 -3.96
C GLY A 213 -7.30 -23.33 -4.55
N ILE A 214 -5.99 -23.14 -4.26
CA ILE A 214 -5.24 -21.85 -4.40
C ILE A 214 -3.97 -21.87 -5.29
N ALA A 215 -3.51 -20.70 -5.87
CA ALA A 215 -2.23 -20.50 -6.61
C ALA A 215 -1.63 -19.07 -6.62
N LEU A 216 -0.31 -18.86 -6.99
CA LEU A 216 0.60 -17.72 -6.70
C LEU A 216 1.40 -17.10 -7.87
N ALA A 217 2.00 -15.83 -7.75
CA ALA A 217 2.74 -15.07 -8.79
C ALA A 217 3.98 -14.26 -8.33
N GLY A 218 5.02 -14.00 -9.23
CA GLY A 218 6.12 -13.02 -9.00
C GLY A 218 7.33 -13.02 -10.00
N VAL A 219 7.54 -11.93 -10.84
CA VAL A 219 8.62 -11.86 -11.89
C VAL A 219 9.39 -10.53 -12.01
N PHE A 220 9.08 -9.40 -11.36
CA PHE A 220 9.53 -8.05 -11.79
C PHE A 220 10.64 -7.36 -10.99
N ARG A 221 11.56 -8.06 -10.31
CA ARG A 221 12.57 -7.48 -9.40
C ARG A 221 13.47 -6.39 -10.03
N ARG A 222 13.96 -6.57 -11.26
CA ARG A 222 14.94 -5.65 -11.88
C ARG A 222 14.41 -4.25 -12.13
N PHE A 223 13.12 -4.11 -12.45
CA PHE A 223 12.50 -2.83 -12.77
C PHE A 223 12.04 -2.08 -11.53
N LEU A 224 11.74 -2.77 -10.42
CA LEU A 224 11.04 -2.24 -9.26
C LEU A 224 11.91 -2.08 -8.00
N VAL A 225 13.05 -2.78 -7.91
CA VAL A 225 13.92 -2.77 -6.72
C VAL A 225 15.21 -1.99 -6.92
N TRP A 226 15.86 -2.12 -8.07
CA TRP A 226 17.17 -1.53 -8.33
C TRP A 226 17.18 -0.01 -8.55
N PRO A 227 16.17 0.63 -9.17
CA PRO A 227 16.18 2.08 -9.36
C PRO A 227 16.31 2.84 -8.04
N ALA A 228 17.24 3.81 -7.99
CA ALA A 228 17.41 4.69 -6.84
C ALA A 228 16.17 5.55 -6.59
N ALA A 229 15.52 6.00 -7.67
CA ALA A 229 14.30 6.80 -7.61
C ALA A 229 13.10 6.09 -6.96
N LEU A 230 13.07 4.75 -6.94
CA LEU A 230 12.07 3.98 -6.22
C LEU A 230 12.53 3.79 -4.77
N ILE A 231 12.22 4.76 -3.93
CA ILE A 231 12.67 4.82 -2.54
C ILE A 231 11.90 3.92 -1.58
N TRP A 232 10.64 3.56 -1.93
CA TRP A 232 9.74 2.72 -1.14
C TRP A 232 9.61 3.21 0.30
N PRO A 233 8.97 4.36 0.56
CA PRO A 233 8.98 5.04 1.85
C PRO A 233 8.44 4.19 3.00
N ALA A 234 7.50 3.29 2.76
CA ALA A 234 6.94 2.40 3.77
C ALA A 234 8.00 1.54 4.49
N ASN A 235 9.15 1.27 3.85
CA ASN A 235 10.24 0.52 4.47
C ASN A 235 11.03 1.32 5.52
N PHE A 236 10.93 2.66 5.53
CA PHE A 236 11.77 3.50 6.39
C PHE A 236 11.49 3.31 7.87
N SER A 237 10.23 3.16 8.27
CA SER A 237 9.86 2.88 9.66
C SER A 237 10.41 1.53 10.13
N ILE A 238 10.25 0.46 9.34
CA ILE A 238 10.75 -0.89 9.64
C ILE A 238 12.27 -0.89 9.72
N THR A 239 12.95 -0.29 8.75
CA THR A 239 14.42 -0.20 8.70
C THR A 239 14.98 0.55 9.91
N THR A 240 14.36 1.70 10.23
CA THR A 240 14.79 2.53 11.36
C THR A 240 14.54 1.83 12.70
N LEU A 241 13.42 1.10 12.83
CA LEU A 241 13.13 0.31 14.02
C LEU A 241 14.12 -0.85 14.20
N LEU A 242 14.45 -1.59 13.13
CA LEU A 242 15.47 -2.63 13.16
C LEU A 242 16.81 -2.08 13.64
N TYR A 243 17.26 -0.94 13.10
CA TYR A 243 18.49 -0.29 13.58
C TYR A 243 18.39 0.18 15.03
N ALA A 244 17.25 0.74 15.45
CA ALA A 244 17.06 1.19 16.82
C ALA A 244 17.13 0.06 17.85
N LEU A 245 16.60 -1.13 17.53
CA LEU A 245 16.63 -2.29 18.41
C LEU A 245 18.05 -2.86 18.57
N HIS A 246 18.85 -2.88 17.49
CA HIS A 246 20.18 -3.47 17.47
C HIS A 246 21.30 -2.47 17.83
N ASP A 247 21.07 -1.16 17.67
CA ASP A 247 22.03 -0.11 17.98
C ASP A 247 21.46 0.86 19.03
N LYS A 248 22.02 0.80 20.23
CA LYS A 248 21.64 1.61 21.40
C LYS A 248 22.53 2.83 21.60
N SER A 249 23.41 3.14 20.65
CA SER A 249 24.31 4.28 20.72
C SER A 249 23.56 5.60 20.86
N LYS A 250 24.16 6.56 21.57
CA LYS A 250 23.58 7.91 21.69
C LYS A 250 23.67 8.63 20.36
N SER A 251 22.68 9.47 20.09
CA SER A 251 22.68 10.36 18.94
C SER A 251 23.71 11.48 19.13
N ASP A 252 24.32 11.90 18.03
CA ASP A 252 25.28 13.02 18.01
C ASP A 252 24.51 14.36 18.09
N PRO A 253 24.70 15.15 19.15
CA PRO A 253 23.98 16.41 19.31
C PRO A 253 24.20 17.41 18.16
N ALA A 254 25.36 17.37 17.53
CA ALA A 254 25.68 18.26 16.40
C ALA A 254 24.79 17.93 15.18
N LYS A 255 24.41 16.67 14.99
CA LYS A 255 23.56 16.20 13.89
C LYS A 255 22.07 16.22 14.20
N THR A 256 21.68 16.32 15.48
CA THR A 256 20.30 16.15 15.95
C THR A 256 19.68 17.40 16.56
N ASN A 257 20.17 18.58 16.21
CA ASN A 257 19.70 19.85 16.78
C ASN A 257 19.80 19.88 18.33
N GLY A 258 20.86 19.31 18.89
CA GLY A 258 21.14 19.28 20.32
C GLY A 258 20.58 18.08 21.10
N TRP A 259 19.83 17.20 20.47
CA TRP A 259 19.26 16.01 21.13
C TRP A 259 20.33 14.89 21.29
N GLN A 260 20.38 14.25 22.46
CA GLN A 260 21.36 13.19 22.77
C GLN A 260 20.71 11.82 23.00
N ILE A 261 19.39 11.73 22.86
CA ILE A 261 18.63 10.50 23.12
C ILE A 261 18.90 9.50 21.99
N SER A 262 19.24 8.24 22.31
CA SER A 262 19.34 7.20 21.28
C SER A 262 17.98 6.89 20.66
N ARG A 263 17.97 6.46 19.38
CA ARG A 263 16.73 6.03 18.67
C ARG A 263 15.98 4.98 19.48
N TYR A 264 16.70 4.03 20.12
CA TYR A 264 16.09 3.02 20.99
C TYR A 264 15.34 3.63 22.19
N ARG A 265 15.99 4.54 22.94
CA ARG A 265 15.32 5.19 24.08
C ARG A 265 14.16 6.06 23.65
N PHE A 266 14.28 6.75 22.54
CA PHE A 266 13.20 7.55 21.96
C PHE A 266 11.98 6.67 21.66
N PHE A 267 12.19 5.53 21.01
CA PHE A 267 11.13 4.53 20.77
C PHE A 267 10.46 4.06 22.06
N VAL A 268 11.28 3.72 23.09
CA VAL A 268 10.77 3.25 24.40
C VAL A 268 9.98 4.32 25.15
N TYR A 269 10.15 5.60 24.84
CA TYR A 269 9.30 6.66 25.42
C TYR A 269 8.03 6.91 24.59
N VAL A 270 8.13 6.96 23.29
CA VAL A 270 7.01 7.33 22.41
C VAL A 270 5.99 6.19 22.29
N ALA A 271 6.43 4.93 22.15
CA ALA A 271 5.50 3.81 21.97
C ALA A 271 4.58 3.58 23.18
N PRO A 272 5.06 3.56 24.45
CA PRO A 272 4.16 3.52 25.60
C PRO A 272 3.29 4.78 25.73
N GLY A 273 3.80 5.96 25.33
CA GLY A 273 3.00 7.17 25.26
C GLY A 273 1.82 7.03 24.30
N SER A 274 2.04 6.51 23.11
CA SER A 274 1.00 6.19 22.12
C SER A 274 0.02 5.13 22.64
N PHE A 275 0.53 4.08 23.31
CA PHE A 275 -0.28 3.05 23.94
C PHE A 275 -1.26 3.63 24.96
N VAL A 276 -0.78 4.49 25.88
CA VAL A 276 -1.62 5.12 26.91
C VAL A 276 -2.59 6.11 26.27
N TYR A 277 -2.12 6.90 25.31
CA TYR A 277 -2.97 7.89 24.61
C TYR A 277 -4.17 7.24 23.92
N TYR A 278 -3.98 6.07 23.28
CA TYR A 278 -5.05 5.43 22.51
C TYR A 278 -6.25 4.98 23.35
N TRP A 279 -6.09 4.84 24.68
CA TRP A 279 -7.23 4.57 25.57
C TRP A 279 -8.26 5.69 25.55
N PHE A 280 -7.87 6.94 25.22
CA PHE A 280 -8.82 8.04 25.11
C PHE A 280 -9.75 7.86 23.90
N PRO A 281 -9.29 7.86 22.63
CA PRO A 281 -10.19 7.68 21.49
C PRO A 281 -10.77 6.27 21.41
N GLY A 282 -10.08 5.25 21.91
CA GLY A 282 -10.52 3.86 21.83
C GLY A 282 -11.59 3.45 22.82
N VAL A 283 -11.61 4.04 24.05
CA VAL A 283 -12.48 3.61 25.15
C VAL A 283 -13.12 4.77 25.91
N ILE A 284 -12.30 5.74 26.36
CA ILE A 284 -12.74 6.77 27.30
C ILE A 284 -13.61 7.82 26.62
N TRP A 285 -13.20 8.30 25.44
CA TRP A 285 -13.91 9.30 24.66
C TRP A 285 -13.85 8.97 23.16
N GLN A 286 -14.71 8.08 22.72
CA GLN A 286 -14.75 7.61 21.32
C GLN A 286 -15.09 8.72 20.31
N GLY A 287 -15.78 9.78 20.72
CA GLY A 287 -16.02 10.96 19.89
C GLY A 287 -14.75 11.69 19.41
N LEU A 288 -13.57 11.43 19.99
CA LEU A 288 -12.29 11.95 19.49
C LEU A 288 -11.86 11.31 18.16
N SER A 289 -12.29 10.09 17.89
CA SER A 289 -11.99 9.41 16.63
C SER A 289 -12.64 10.11 15.44
N VAL A 290 -13.86 10.63 15.63
CA VAL A 290 -14.57 11.43 14.62
C VAL A 290 -15.07 12.71 15.28
N PHE A 291 -14.20 13.70 15.38
CA PHE A 291 -14.48 14.95 16.07
C PHE A 291 -15.26 15.93 15.18
N SER A 292 -16.49 15.56 14.84
CA SER A 292 -17.40 16.34 14.00
C SER A 292 -18.32 17.27 14.82
N PHE A 293 -17.72 18.11 15.68
CA PHE A 293 -18.45 18.94 16.67
C PHE A 293 -19.58 19.80 16.08
N VAL A 294 -19.51 20.19 14.82
CA VAL A 294 -20.57 20.96 14.15
C VAL A 294 -21.86 20.17 14.06
N THR A 295 -21.79 18.85 13.85
CA THR A 295 -22.97 17.98 13.80
C THR A 295 -23.60 17.79 15.18
N TRP A 296 -22.79 17.88 16.27
CA TRP A 296 -23.29 17.78 17.63
C TRP A 296 -24.12 19.00 18.04
N ILE A 297 -23.86 20.18 17.44
CA ILE A 297 -24.66 21.39 17.64
C ILE A 297 -26.04 21.30 16.97
N LYS A 298 -26.11 20.64 15.79
CA LYS A 298 -27.35 20.46 15.01
C LYS A 298 -27.49 19.02 14.51
N PRO A 299 -27.74 18.03 15.42
CA PRO A 299 -27.72 16.62 15.10
C PRO A 299 -28.80 16.19 14.10
N ASN A 300 -29.93 16.88 14.06
CA ASN A 300 -31.10 16.55 13.23
C ASN A 300 -31.20 17.41 11.94
N ASN A 301 -30.14 18.08 11.52
CA ASN A 301 -30.15 18.85 10.27
C ASN A 301 -29.39 18.11 9.17
N ALA A 302 -30.09 17.59 8.16
CA ALA A 302 -29.51 16.80 7.08
C ALA A 302 -28.38 17.52 6.34
N THR A 303 -28.52 18.82 6.04
CA THR A 303 -27.49 19.60 5.35
C THR A 303 -26.22 19.78 6.19
N VAL A 304 -26.36 20.07 7.48
CA VAL A 304 -25.21 20.19 8.41
C VAL A 304 -24.49 18.85 8.51
N ASN A 305 -25.22 17.76 8.68
CA ASN A 305 -24.63 16.42 8.78
C ASN A 305 -23.98 15.97 7.45
N GLN A 306 -24.55 16.30 6.31
CA GLN A 306 -23.94 16.00 5.00
C GLN A 306 -22.64 16.79 4.73
N LEU A 307 -22.54 18.05 5.19
CA LEU A 307 -21.36 18.89 4.94
C LEU A 307 -20.25 18.68 5.98
N PHE A 308 -20.61 18.57 7.25
CA PHE A 308 -19.66 18.55 8.36
C PHE A 308 -19.54 17.18 9.05
N GLY A 309 -20.36 16.21 8.67
CA GLY A 309 -20.32 14.85 9.20
C GLY A 309 -19.02 14.13 8.88
N GLY A 310 -18.53 13.35 9.82
CA GLY A 310 -17.27 12.60 9.69
C GLY A 310 -17.48 11.13 9.33
N PHE A 311 -18.70 10.59 9.42
CA PHE A 311 -19.03 9.21 9.05
C PHE A 311 -19.58 9.12 7.62
N THR A 312 -20.68 9.81 7.37
CA THR A 312 -21.39 9.79 6.08
C THR A 312 -21.42 11.15 5.39
N GLY A 313 -20.80 12.17 5.98
CA GLY A 313 -20.68 13.51 5.44
C GLY A 313 -19.34 13.77 4.73
N LEU A 314 -19.15 15.02 4.30
CA LEU A 314 -17.96 15.49 3.58
C LEU A 314 -16.88 16.07 4.49
N SER A 315 -17.10 16.11 5.80
CA SER A 315 -16.11 16.55 6.81
C SER A 315 -15.43 17.88 6.43
N LEU A 316 -16.17 18.95 6.12
CA LEU A 316 -15.57 20.22 5.67
C LEU A 316 -14.71 20.92 6.75
N ILE A 317 -14.95 20.67 8.01
CA ILE A 317 -14.10 21.07 9.15
C ILE A 317 -13.72 19.80 9.90
N PRO A 318 -12.82 18.99 9.36
CA PRO A 318 -12.54 17.68 9.91
C PRO A 318 -11.40 17.74 10.92
N LEU A 319 -11.59 17.08 12.04
CA LEU A 319 -10.52 16.80 12.98
C LEU A 319 -10.65 15.36 13.47
N THR A 320 -9.55 14.63 13.52
CA THR A 320 -9.45 13.38 14.25
C THR A 320 -8.25 13.43 15.19
N PHE A 321 -8.45 12.93 16.38
CA PHE A 321 -7.41 12.72 17.38
C PHE A 321 -7.06 11.24 17.52
N ASP A 322 -7.52 10.41 16.57
CA ASP A 322 -7.29 8.98 16.53
C ASP A 322 -6.31 8.64 15.42
N TRP A 323 -5.14 8.13 15.79
CA TRP A 323 -4.11 7.72 14.86
C TRP A 323 -4.57 6.62 13.90
N THR A 324 -5.53 5.79 14.31
CA THR A 324 -6.16 4.78 13.44
C THR A 324 -6.84 5.42 12.22
N TYR A 325 -7.59 6.50 12.44
CA TYR A 325 -8.25 7.24 11.34
C TYR A 325 -7.26 7.99 10.47
N VAL A 326 -6.16 8.46 11.04
CA VAL A 326 -5.10 9.16 10.30
C VAL A 326 -4.38 8.21 9.34
N THR A 327 -4.08 6.97 9.77
CA THR A 327 -3.31 5.99 8.98
C THR A 327 -4.15 4.99 8.19
N ALA A 328 -5.50 5.03 8.31
CA ALA A 328 -6.41 3.99 7.84
C ALA A 328 -6.31 3.63 6.35
N TYR A 329 -6.12 4.62 5.46
CA TYR A 329 -6.29 4.42 4.01
C TYR A 329 -5.07 4.80 3.16
N LEU A 330 -4.24 5.75 3.60
CA LEU A 330 -3.15 6.32 2.81
C LEU A 330 -1.74 6.02 3.37
N GLN A 331 -1.61 4.96 4.18
CA GLN A 331 -0.36 4.65 4.87
C GLN A 331 0.01 5.71 5.93
N ASP A 332 1.14 5.51 6.63
CA ASP A 332 1.61 6.47 7.64
C ASP A 332 2.04 7.80 6.96
N PRO A 333 1.49 8.95 7.42
CA PRO A 333 1.79 10.26 6.84
C PRO A 333 3.25 10.69 7.01
N LEU A 334 3.96 10.23 8.05
CA LEU A 334 5.36 10.57 8.28
C LEU A 334 6.28 9.97 7.22
N LEU A 335 5.87 8.85 6.61
CA LEU A 335 6.63 8.18 5.57
C LEU A 335 6.43 8.79 4.18
N CYS A 336 5.32 9.49 3.95
CA CYS A 336 4.96 9.98 2.62
C CYS A 336 5.70 11.29 2.28
N PRO A 337 6.18 11.44 1.04
CA PRO A 337 6.81 12.69 0.60
C PRO A 337 5.85 13.88 0.63
N THR A 338 6.36 15.08 0.89
CA THR A 338 5.56 16.33 0.98
C THR A 338 4.67 16.58 -0.24
N PHE A 339 5.18 16.30 -1.46
CA PHE A 339 4.39 16.51 -2.68
C PHE A 339 3.18 15.58 -2.77
N SER A 340 3.25 14.36 -2.20
CA SER A 340 2.11 13.44 -2.13
C SER A 340 0.98 14.02 -1.28
N HIS A 341 1.29 14.61 -0.12
CA HIS A 341 0.30 15.29 0.73
C HIS A 341 -0.37 16.45 -0.01
N LEU A 342 0.40 17.29 -0.70
CA LEU A 342 -0.14 18.43 -1.45
C LEU A 342 -1.03 17.98 -2.61
N ASN A 343 -0.63 16.97 -3.37
CA ASN A 343 -1.46 16.41 -4.46
C ASN A 343 -2.75 15.79 -3.93
N THR A 344 -2.70 15.09 -2.81
CA THR A 344 -3.88 14.54 -2.15
C THR A 344 -4.83 15.64 -1.71
N LEU A 345 -4.34 16.73 -1.11
CA LEU A 345 -5.18 17.89 -0.74
C LEU A 345 -5.80 18.58 -1.96
N ILE A 346 -5.06 18.73 -3.05
CA ILE A 346 -5.60 19.28 -4.30
C ILE A 346 -6.70 18.38 -4.83
N GLY A 347 -6.47 17.06 -4.87
CA GLY A 347 -7.47 16.07 -5.26
C GLY A 347 -8.71 16.14 -4.38
N LEU A 348 -8.54 16.23 -3.06
CA LEU A 348 -9.64 16.37 -2.09
C LEU A 348 -10.44 17.66 -2.31
N GLY A 349 -9.77 18.78 -2.56
CA GLY A 349 -10.43 20.05 -2.88
C GLY A 349 -11.30 19.92 -4.14
N ILE A 350 -10.77 19.32 -5.20
CA ILE A 350 -11.52 19.04 -6.44
C ILE A 350 -12.69 18.09 -6.16
N PHE A 351 -12.49 17.04 -5.38
CA PHE A 351 -13.54 16.09 -5.01
C PHE A 351 -14.69 16.76 -4.26
N VAL A 352 -14.39 17.60 -3.27
CA VAL A 352 -15.39 18.36 -2.50
C VAL A 352 -16.13 19.35 -3.41
N ILE A 353 -15.42 20.04 -4.30
CA ILE A 353 -16.02 20.94 -5.27
C ILE A 353 -17.00 20.20 -6.19
N LEU A 354 -16.58 19.07 -6.77
CA LEU A 354 -17.43 18.26 -7.64
C LEU A 354 -18.69 17.74 -6.93
N THR A 355 -18.60 17.47 -5.63
CA THR A 355 -19.73 16.97 -4.85
C THR A 355 -20.67 18.07 -4.34
N THR A 356 -20.15 19.26 -4.01
CA THR A 356 -20.93 20.31 -3.32
C THR A 356 -21.31 21.49 -4.16
N ILE A 357 -20.43 22.00 -5.05
CA ILE A 357 -20.64 23.26 -5.77
C ILE A 357 -21.45 23.03 -7.05
N GLY A 358 -22.76 23.00 -6.92
CA GLY A 358 -23.66 22.96 -8.08
C GLY A 358 -24.51 24.19 -8.33
N LYS A 359 -24.53 25.16 -7.43
CA LYS A 359 -25.43 26.29 -7.48
C LYS A 359 -24.78 27.62 -7.91
N TRP A 360 -23.46 27.75 -7.79
CA TRP A 360 -22.74 29.01 -7.94
C TRP A 360 -22.03 29.18 -9.31
N LEU A 361 -21.64 28.10 -9.94
CA LEU A 361 -21.01 28.12 -11.26
C LEU A 361 -21.85 27.30 -12.24
N LYS A 362 -22.50 27.94 -13.20
CA LYS A 362 -23.30 27.28 -14.26
C LYS A 362 -22.53 26.27 -15.11
N ILE A 363 -21.22 26.10 -14.89
CA ILE A 363 -20.31 25.24 -15.65
C ILE A 363 -19.98 23.96 -14.89
N LEU A 364 -20.01 23.97 -13.53
CA LEU A 364 -19.74 22.82 -12.70
C LEU A 364 -20.91 22.59 -11.75
N THR A 365 -21.81 21.70 -12.16
CA THR A 365 -22.96 21.29 -11.35
C THR A 365 -22.51 20.21 -10.37
N GLY A 366 -22.35 20.53 -9.09
CA GLY A 366 -22.07 19.55 -8.03
C GLY A 366 -23.19 18.53 -7.93
N ILE A 367 -22.82 17.27 -7.89
CA ILE A 367 -23.72 16.11 -7.96
C ILE A 367 -24.79 16.17 -6.86
N SER A 368 -24.40 16.53 -5.64
CA SER A 368 -25.30 16.42 -4.48
C SER A 368 -26.43 17.46 -4.45
N TYR A 369 -26.19 18.69 -4.90
CA TYR A 369 -27.18 19.77 -4.75
C TYR A 369 -28.02 20.06 -5.99
N THR A 370 -27.66 19.51 -7.14
CA THR A 370 -28.48 19.61 -8.37
C THR A 370 -29.60 18.59 -8.43
N GLY A 371 -29.61 17.62 -7.53
CA GLY A 371 -30.52 16.47 -7.60
C GLY A 371 -30.09 15.44 -8.64
N ALA A 372 -28.94 15.64 -9.30
CA ALA A 372 -28.38 14.66 -10.22
C ALA A 372 -28.16 13.32 -9.51
N LEU A 373 -28.29 12.22 -10.25
CA LEU A 373 -28.15 10.86 -9.75
C LEU A 373 -29.04 10.54 -8.53
N TYR A 374 -30.17 11.22 -8.40
CA TYR A 374 -31.09 11.06 -7.26
C TYR A 374 -30.48 11.36 -5.89
N SER A 375 -29.43 12.14 -5.84
CA SER A 375 -28.63 12.45 -4.65
C SER A 375 -29.40 13.08 -3.49
N ALA A 376 -30.58 13.65 -3.73
CA ALA A 376 -31.43 14.19 -2.68
C ALA A 376 -32.03 13.11 -1.77
N TYR A 377 -32.18 11.89 -2.30
CA TYR A 377 -32.79 10.75 -1.63
C TYR A 377 -31.78 9.82 -0.94
N LEU A 378 -30.48 10.14 -0.99
CA LEU A 378 -29.40 9.28 -0.53
C LEU A 378 -28.47 10.02 0.42
N PRO A 379 -27.79 9.32 1.35
CA PRO A 379 -26.65 9.88 2.09
C PRO A 379 -25.54 10.30 1.12
N ILE A 380 -24.73 11.29 1.50
CA ILE A 380 -23.75 11.84 0.57
C ILE A 380 -22.51 10.95 0.40
N ASN A 381 -21.98 10.36 1.49
CA ASN A 381 -20.75 9.58 1.50
C ASN A 381 -20.95 8.25 2.23
N THR A 382 -21.25 7.21 1.50
CA THR A 382 -21.33 5.83 1.99
C THR A 382 -21.06 4.84 0.87
N SER A 383 -20.50 3.69 1.18
CA SER A 383 -20.34 2.55 0.25
C SER A 383 -21.56 1.64 0.19
N THR A 384 -22.60 1.94 0.99
CA THR A 384 -23.87 1.22 0.96
C THR A 384 -24.62 1.51 -0.34
N THR A 385 -25.23 0.49 -0.92
CA THR A 385 -26.11 0.60 -2.08
C THR A 385 -27.56 0.60 -1.64
N PHE A 386 -28.43 1.30 -2.37
CA PHE A 386 -29.82 1.52 -1.98
C PHE A 386 -30.81 1.08 -3.08
N ASP A 387 -32.02 0.72 -2.66
CA ASP A 387 -33.15 0.52 -3.54
C ASP A 387 -33.97 1.82 -3.70
N ASN A 388 -35.04 1.77 -4.49
CA ASN A 388 -35.91 2.90 -4.75
C ASN A 388 -36.83 3.28 -3.57
N THR A 389 -36.76 2.56 -2.44
CA THR A 389 -37.44 2.90 -1.17
C THR A 389 -36.49 3.49 -0.14
N GLN A 390 -35.24 3.78 -0.51
CA GLN A 390 -34.16 4.23 0.38
C GLN A 390 -33.63 3.17 1.38
N SER A 391 -34.08 1.93 1.24
CA SER A 391 -33.56 0.81 2.03
C SER A 391 -32.26 0.28 1.43
N GLN A 392 -31.48 -0.44 2.24
CA GLN A 392 -30.28 -1.10 1.73
C GLN A 392 -30.68 -2.10 0.63
N TYR A 393 -29.96 -2.07 -0.50
CA TYR A 393 -30.23 -2.92 -1.64
C TYR A 393 -30.06 -4.41 -1.29
N ASP A 394 -31.12 -5.17 -1.39
CA ASP A 394 -31.11 -6.61 -1.12
C ASP A 394 -30.87 -7.39 -2.41
N VAL A 395 -29.62 -7.83 -2.58
CA VAL A 395 -29.19 -8.59 -3.76
C VAL A 395 -29.89 -9.94 -3.89
N SER A 396 -30.43 -10.50 -2.80
CA SER A 396 -31.11 -11.79 -2.83
C SER A 396 -32.42 -11.77 -3.62
N LYS A 397 -33.09 -10.61 -3.65
CA LYS A 397 -34.37 -10.40 -4.35
C LYS A 397 -34.28 -10.46 -5.89
N ILE A 398 -33.07 -10.43 -6.45
CA ILE A 398 -32.85 -10.44 -7.90
C ILE A 398 -32.18 -11.74 -8.38
N LEU A 399 -32.03 -12.71 -7.49
CA LEU A 399 -31.35 -13.98 -7.77
C LEU A 399 -32.38 -15.07 -8.06
N GLY A 400 -32.20 -15.74 -9.18
CA GLY A 400 -32.84 -17.00 -9.52
C GLY A 400 -32.06 -18.22 -9.01
N PRO A 401 -32.48 -19.43 -9.36
CA PRO A 401 -31.81 -20.67 -8.98
C PRO A 401 -30.32 -20.67 -9.40
N GLY A 402 -29.45 -21.13 -8.54
CA GLY A 402 -27.99 -21.22 -8.81
C GLY A 402 -27.31 -19.87 -8.89
N TYR A 403 -27.79 -18.85 -8.18
CA TYR A 403 -27.30 -17.48 -8.20
C TYR A 403 -27.33 -16.83 -9.60
N SER A 404 -28.23 -17.29 -10.47
CA SER A 404 -28.44 -16.67 -11.79
C SER A 404 -29.20 -15.36 -11.67
N PHE A 405 -29.03 -14.47 -12.66
CA PHE A 405 -29.79 -13.22 -12.72
C PHE A 405 -31.23 -13.45 -13.19
N ASP A 406 -32.19 -12.99 -12.40
CA ASP A 406 -33.60 -12.98 -12.77
C ASP A 406 -34.03 -11.57 -13.19
N LEU A 407 -34.19 -11.35 -14.50
CA LEU A 407 -34.56 -10.07 -15.06
C LEU A 407 -36.01 -9.65 -14.66
N ALA A 408 -36.91 -10.61 -14.48
CA ALA A 408 -38.31 -10.31 -14.11
C ALA A 408 -38.36 -9.80 -12.67
N GLN A 409 -37.64 -10.45 -11.76
CA GLN A 409 -37.52 -10.01 -10.36
C GLN A 409 -36.78 -8.68 -10.26
N TYR A 410 -35.70 -8.45 -11.03
CA TYR A 410 -34.99 -7.19 -11.06
C TYR A 410 -35.92 -6.03 -11.50
N LYS A 411 -36.68 -6.21 -12.59
CA LYS A 411 -37.64 -5.20 -13.06
C LYS A 411 -38.79 -4.96 -12.07
N LYS A 412 -39.12 -5.95 -11.24
CA LYS A 412 -40.16 -5.80 -10.21
C LYS A 412 -39.64 -5.13 -8.96
N TYR A 413 -38.32 -5.31 -8.63
CA TYR A 413 -37.74 -4.82 -7.40
C TYR A 413 -37.29 -3.38 -7.54
N SER A 414 -36.07 -3.13 -8.02
CA SER A 414 -35.46 -1.80 -8.07
C SER A 414 -34.19 -1.77 -8.90
N PRO A 415 -33.86 -0.66 -9.59
CA PRO A 415 -32.49 -0.40 -9.97
C PRO A 415 -31.63 -0.14 -8.72
N MET A 416 -30.32 -0.35 -8.81
CA MET A 416 -29.40 -0.09 -7.71
C MET A 416 -28.95 1.36 -7.71
N PHE A 417 -29.11 2.04 -6.57
CA PHE A 417 -28.69 3.42 -6.39
C PHE A 417 -27.42 3.49 -5.53
N LEU A 418 -26.51 4.37 -5.96
CA LEU A 418 -25.23 4.64 -5.30
C LEU A 418 -25.26 6.02 -4.69
N ALA A 419 -24.65 6.17 -3.51
CA ALA A 419 -24.38 7.49 -2.95
C ALA A 419 -23.54 8.34 -3.94
N PRO A 420 -23.71 9.68 -3.97
CA PRO A 420 -23.01 10.53 -4.93
C PRO A 420 -21.49 10.38 -4.94
N THR A 421 -20.87 10.30 -3.75
CA THR A 421 -19.42 10.08 -3.64
C THR A 421 -19.04 8.67 -4.07
N PHE A 422 -19.89 7.67 -3.86
CA PHE A 422 -19.62 6.30 -4.28
C PHE A 422 -19.67 6.14 -5.81
N ALA A 423 -20.58 6.84 -6.47
CA ALA A 423 -20.59 6.91 -7.92
C ALA A 423 -19.32 7.62 -8.46
N LEU A 424 -18.91 8.74 -7.80
CA LEU A 424 -17.67 9.45 -8.14
C LEU A 424 -16.42 8.62 -7.89
N HIS A 425 -16.39 7.81 -6.83
CA HIS A 425 -15.33 6.84 -6.54
C HIS A 425 -15.05 5.90 -7.74
N TYR A 426 -16.07 5.39 -8.38
CA TYR A 426 -15.90 4.55 -9.58
C TYR A 426 -15.25 5.34 -10.72
N GLY A 427 -15.75 6.54 -11.03
CA GLY A 427 -15.15 7.41 -12.05
C GLY A 427 -13.69 7.73 -11.75
N LEU A 428 -13.37 8.12 -10.52
CA LEU A 428 -11.99 8.43 -10.10
C LEU A 428 -11.07 7.21 -10.13
N SER A 429 -11.59 6.02 -9.82
CA SER A 429 -10.85 4.76 -9.95
C SER A 429 -10.49 4.46 -11.41
N PHE A 430 -11.42 4.69 -12.35
CA PHE A 430 -11.13 4.59 -13.78
C PHE A 430 -10.04 5.58 -14.20
N ALA A 431 -10.19 6.85 -13.81
CA ALA A 431 -9.22 7.89 -14.14
C ALA A 431 -7.84 7.62 -13.54
N ALA A 432 -7.75 7.20 -12.27
CA ALA A 432 -6.49 6.99 -11.57
C ALA A 432 -5.63 5.90 -12.23
N LEU A 433 -6.26 4.80 -12.64
CA LEU A 433 -5.53 3.66 -13.22
C LEU A 433 -5.06 3.98 -14.64
N ILE A 434 -5.86 4.63 -15.47
CA ILE A 434 -5.38 5.10 -16.78
C ILE A 434 -4.31 6.17 -16.62
N ALA A 435 -4.49 7.10 -15.67
CA ALA A 435 -3.47 8.10 -15.37
C ALA A 435 -2.14 7.47 -14.95
N SER A 436 -2.16 6.33 -14.23
CA SER A 436 -0.93 5.64 -13.84
C SER A 436 -0.15 5.11 -15.04
N ILE A 437 -0.83 4.52 -16.03
CA ILE A 437 -0.19 4.05 -17.28
C ILE A 437 0.35 5.23 -18.08
N VAL A 438 -0.49 6.23 -18.34
CA VAL A 438 -0.12 7.38 -19.17
C VAL A 438 1.01 8.18 -18.51
N HIS A 439 0.97 8.38 -17.19
CA HIS A 439 2.05 9.01 -16.44
C HIS A 439 3.37 8.24 -16.59
N THR A 440 3.35 6.92 -16.41
CA THR A 440 4.54 6.08 -16.54
C THR A 440 5.12 6.15 -17.96
N ILE A 441 4.29 6.13 -18.98
CA ILE A 441 4.74 6.25 -20.39
C ILE A 441 5.32 7.65 -20.65
N VAL A 442 4.62 8.70 -20.24
CA VAL A 442 5.01 10.08 -20.59
C VAL A 442 6.26 10.54 -19.82
N TYR A 443 6.39 10.15 -18.56
CA TYR A 443 7.47 10.65 -17.68
C TYR A 443 8.67 9.69 -17.58
N HIS A 444 8.47 8.38 -17.70
CA HIS A 444 9.49 7.36 -17.41
C HIS A 444 9.80 6.41 -18.57
N TRP A 445 9.18 6.57 -19.77
CA TRP A 445 9.38 5.66 -20.89
C TRP A 445 10.83 5.53 -21.32
N SER A 446 11.56 6.64 -21.42
CA SER A 446 12.97 6.64 -21.84
C SER A 446 13.86 5.85 -20.88
N GLU A 447 13.61 5.98 -19.59
CA GLU A 447 14.33 5.27 -18.53
C GLU A 447 13.99 3.76 -18.54
N LEU A 448 12.70 3.44 -18.60
CA LEU A 448 12.25 2.03 -18.68
C LEU A 448 12.80 1.34 -19.93
N TRP A 449 12.78 2.03 -21.07
CA TRP A 449 13.30 1.48 -22.32
C TRP A 449 14.82 1.31 -22.31
N ALA A 450 15.56 2.26 -21.75
CA ALA A 450 17.01 2.15 -21.57
C ALA A 450 17.35 0.94 -20.67
N ARG A 451 16.66 0.78 -19.55
CA ARG A 451 16.83 -0.35 -18.63
C ARG A 451 16.48 -1.69 -19.28
N PHE A 452 15.46 -1.72 -20.13
CA PHE A 452 15.09 -2.91 -20.87
C PHE A 452 16.18 -3.33 -21.87
N ARG A 453 16.79 -2.35 -22.56
CA ARG A 453 17.89 -2.60 -23.50
C ARG A 453 19.20 -2.96 -22.81
N LEU A 454 19.53 -2.30 -21.71
CA LEU A 454 20.79 -2.44 -20.99
C LEU A 454 20.73 -3.48 -19.87
N ALA A 455 19.69 -4.32 -19.83
CA ALA A 455 19.42 -5.27 -18.75
C ALA A 455 20.58 -6.25 -18.42
N ARG A 456 21.59 -6.36 -19.29
CA ARG A 456 22.80 -7.18 -19.09
C ARG A 456 24.05 -6.41 -18.67
N GLN A 457 24.07 -5.07 -18.82
CA GLN A 457 25.22 -4.21 -18.49
C GLN A 457 24.76 -3.21 -17.42
N GLN A 458 24.84 -3.59 -16.17
CA GLN A 458 24.53 -2.67 -15.09
C GLN A 458 25.79 -2.31 -14.32
N GLU A 459 26.23 -1.07 -14.49
CA GLU A 459 27.14 -0.44 -13.58
C GLU A 459 26.38 0.00 -12.32
N PRO A 460 26.94 -0.19 -11.13
CA PRO A 460 26.28 0.17 -9.86
C PRO A 460 26.33 1.67 -9.65
N ASN A 461 25.31 2.40 -10.14
CA ASN A 461 25.18 3.85 -10.00
C ASN A 461 24.62 4.32 -8.64
N ASN A 462 24.58 3.44 -7.63
CA ASN A 462 24.06 3.76 -6.30
C ASN A 462 24.84 3.00 -5.23
N VAL A 463 25.13 3.65 -4.09
CA VAL A 463 25.84 3.06 -2.95
C VAL A 463 25.21 1.73 -2.49
N HIS A 464 23.88 1.64 -2.42
CA HIS A 464 23.21 0.40 -1.99
C HIS A 464 23.35 -0.73 -3.02
N MET A 465 23.33 -0.45 -4.33
CA MET A 465 23.64 -1.45 -5.37
C MET A 465 25.08 -1.92 -5.30
N ARG A 466 26.03 -1.01 -5.09
CA ARG A 466 27.45 -1.34 -4.92
C ARG A 466 27.69 -2.27 -3.73
N LEU A 467 27.02 -2.01 -2.60
CA LEU A 467 27.08 -2.89 -1.43
C LEU A 467 26.45 -4.25 -1.67
N MET A 468 25.36 -4.30 -2.44
CA MET A 468 24.67 -5.54 -2.78
C MET A 468 25.36 -6.37 -3.85
N SER A 469 26.22 -5.77 -4.68
CA SER A 469 26.99 -6.49 -5.73
C SER A 469 27.93 -7.56 -5.17
N LYS A 470 28.27 -7.51 -3.89
CA LYS A 470 29.00 -8.57 -3.18
C LYS A 470 28.24 -9.90 -3.17
N TYR A 471 26.92 -9.86 -3.22
CA TYR A 471 26.07 -11.04 -3.10
C TYR A 471 25.63 -11.55 -4.47
N ARG A 472 25.64 -12.88 -4.63
CA ARG A 472 25.13 -13.51 -5.85
C ARG A 472 23.62 -13.30 -5.96
N GLU A 473 23.20 -12.74 -7.09
CA GLU A 473 21.78 -12.55 -7.39
C GLU A 473 21.03 -13.89 -7.52
N ALA A 474 19.72 -13.87 -7.21
CA ALA A 474 18.86 -14.98 -7.52
C ALA A 474 18.65 -15.04 -9.05
N PRO A 475 18.83 -16.20 -9.67
CA PRO A 475 18.66 -16.31 -11.13
C PRO A 475 17.24 -15.96 -11.55
N ASP A 476 17.08 -15.22 -12.65
CA ASP A 476 15.77 -14.80 -13.15
C ASP A 476 14.84 -15.98 -13.47
N TRP A 477 15.42 -17.11 -13.90
CA TRP A 477 14.63 -18.29 -14.21
C TRP A 477 13.93 -18.90 -13.00
N TRP A 478 14.40 -18.64 -11.74
CA TRP A 478 13.68 -19.06 -10.53
C TRP A 478 12.32 -18.36 -10.43
N TYR A 479 12.30 -17.06 -10.70
CA TYR A 479 11.05 -16.28 -10.70
C TYR A 479 10.15 -16.69 -11.86
N ALA A 480 10.72 -16.93 -13.05
CA ALA A 480 9.96 -17.41 -14.20
C ALA A 480 9.36 -18.79 -13.97
N ALA A 481 10.13 -19.73 -13.38
CA ALA A 481 9.64 -21.06 -13.02
C ALA A 481 8.50 -20.98 -12.02
N LEU A 482 8.65 -20.18 -10.98
CA LEU A 482 7.60 -19.98 -9.96
C LEU A 482 6.31 -19.41 -10.60
N PHE A 483 6.45 -18.45 -11.53
CA PHE A 483 5.32 -17.90 -12.27
C PHE A 483 4.62 -18.95 -13.14
N VAL A 484 5.37 -19.76 -13.90
CA VAL A 484 4.82 -20.83 -14.75
C VAL A 484 4.10 -21.88 -13.89
N VAL A 485 4.72 -22.33 -12.80
CA VAL A 485 4.12 -23.31 -11.89
C VAL A 485 2.85 -22.74 -11.25
N GLY A 486 2.88 -21.51 -10.75
CA GLY A 486 1.72 -20.85 -10.17
C GLY A 486 0.59 -20.67 -11.19
N THR A 487 0.92 -20.29 -12.45
CA THR A 487 -0.06 -20.16 -13.53
C THR A 487 -0.69 -21.51 -13.88
N ALA A 488 0.09 -22.60 -13.91
CA ALA A 488 -0.41 -23.94 -14.16
C ALA A 488 -1.37 -24.41 -13.08
N PHE A 489 -1.02 -24.20 -11.79
CA PHE A 489 -1.91 -24.53 -10.67
C PHE A 489 -3.19 -23.69 -10.70
N GLY A 490 -3.09 -22.40 -11.01
CA GLY A 490 -4.26 -21.52 -11.15
C GLY A 490 -5.19 -21.98 -12.29
N LEU A 491 -4.63 -22.34 -13.43
CA LEU A 491 -5.39 -22.88 -14.57
C LEU A 491 -6.06 -24.22 -14.19
N ALA A 492 -5.32 -25.11 -13.52
CA ALA A 492 -5.87 -26.39 -13.04
C ALA A 492 -7.04 -26.16 -12.07
N THR A 493 -6.93 -25.16 -11.18
CA THR A 493 -8.02 -24.76 -10.28
C THR A 493 -9.23 -24.26 -11.06
N VAL A 494 -9.02 -23.39 -12.05
CA VAL A 494 -10.11 -22.81 -12.87
C VAL A 494 -10.82 -23.88 -13.69
N LEU A 495 -10.11 -24.87 -14.22
CA LEU A 495 -10.67 -25.95 -15.04
C LEU A 495 -11.24 -27.10 -14.19
N GLY A 496 -10.64 -27.39 -13.04
CA GLY A 496 -11.00 -28.53 -12.20
C GLY A 496 -12.23 -28.32 -11.28
N TYR A 497 -12.59 -27.06 -11.05
CA TYR A 497 -13.71 -26.69 -10.18
C TYR A 497 -14.78 -25.90 -10.94
N SER A 498 -16.00 -25.80 -10.39
CA SER A 498 -17.12 -25.04 -10.95
C SER A 498 -16.91 -23.53 -10.85
N SER A 499 -15.79 -23.04 -11.36
CA SER A 499 -15.31 -21.65 -11.23
C SER A 499 -16.14 -20.63 -12.01
N GLN A 500 -16.96 -21.05 -12.96
CA GLN A 500 -17.66 -20.21 -13.95
C GLN A 500 -16.72 -19.32 -14.78
N LEU A 501 -15.39 -19.37 -14.55
CA LEU A 501 -14.40 -18.56 -15.27
C LEU A 501 -13.87 -19.33 -16.49
N PRO A 502 -14.06 -18.86 -17.73
CA PRO A 502 -13.45 -19.46 -18.91
C PRO A 502 -11.91 -19.38 -18.84
N TRP A 503 -11.22 -20.37 -19.37
CA TRP A 503 -9.76 -20.44 -19.41
C TRP A 503 -9.11 -19.19 -20.06
N TRP A 504 -9.69 -18.65 -21.10
CA TRP A 504 -9.17 -17.44 -21.76
C TRP A 504 -9.32 -16.19 -20.85
N ALA A 505 -10.41 -16.07 -20.09
CA ALA A 505 -10.60 -14.97 -19.15
C ALA A 505 -9.61 -15.04 -17.98
N TYR A 506 -9.17 -16.23 -17.58
CA TYR A 506 -8.07 -16.42 -16.64
C TYR A 506 -6.78 -15.77 -17.14
N PHE A 507 -6.36 -16.02 -18.38
CA PHE A 507 -5.17 -15.39 -18.96
C PHE A 507 -5.32 -13.88 -19.14
N VAL A 508 -6.52 -13.39 -19.48
CA VAL A 508 -6.80 -11.96 -19.53
C VAL A 508 -6.65 -11.31 -18.15
N SER A 509 -7.09 -11.97 -17.08
CA SER A 509 -6.95 -11.46 -15.71
C SER A 509 -5.47 -11.29 -15.30
N LEU A 510 -4.63 -12.27 -15.64
CA LEU A 510 -3.19 -12.21 -15.40
C LEU A 510 -2.52 -11.14 -16.28
N PHE A 511 -2.93 -11.00 -17.54
CA PHE A 511 -2.41 -9.97 -18.44
C PHE A 511 -2.70 -8.56 -17.93
N ILE A 512 -3.92 -8.31 -17.42
CA ILE A 512 -4.27 -7.04 -16.80
C ILE A 512 -3.37 -6.76 -15.59
N ALA A 513 -3.19 -7.73 -14.69
CA ALA A 513 -2.26 -7.57 -13.58
C ALA A 513 -0.86 -7.21 -14.06
N LEU A 514 -0.36 -7.90 -15.08
CA LEU A 514 0.97 -7.70 -15.67
C LEU A 514 1.17 -6.26 -16.19
N VAL A 515 0.18 -5.74 -16.92
CA VAL A 515 0.22 -4.37 -17.50
C VAL A 515 0.29 -3.32 -16.37
N PHE A 516 -0.40 -3.54 -15.26
CA PHE A 516 -0.46 -2.57 -14.16
C PHE A 516 0.64 -2.73 -13.10
N ILE A 517 1.39 -3.83 -13.07
CA ILE A 517 2.46 -4.04 -12.05
C ILE A 517 3.47 -2.89 -12.10
N ILE A 518 4.04 -2.59 -13.27
CA ILE A 518 5.09 -1.56 -13.38
C ILE A 518 4.55 -0.17 -13.00
N PRO A 519 3.46 0.34 -13.60
CA PRO A 519 2.93 1.66 -13.24
C PRO A 519 2.55 1.78 -11.76
N CYS A 520 1.81 0.82 -11.22
CA CYS A 520 1.33 0.90 -9.85
C CYS A 520 2.46 0.75 -8.82
N CYS A 521 3.44 -0.13 -9.05
CA CYS A 521 4.60 -0.25 -8.17
C CYS A 521 5.53 0.97 -8.25
N MET A 522 5.68 1.60 -9.42
CA MET A 522 6.46 2.83 -9.53
C MET A 522 5.81 3.96 -8.74
N ILE A 523 4.49 4.15 -8.86
CA ILE A 523 3.78 5.16 -8.10
C ILE A 523 3.90 4.88 -6.60
N LEU A 524 3.66 3.66 -6.15
CA LEU A 524 3.82 3.28 -4.74
C LEU A 524 5.23 3.53 -4.24
N GLY A 525 6.25 3.11 -5.00
CA GLY A 525 7.66 3.26 -4.63
C GLY A 525 8.17 4.71 -4.58
N ILE A 526 7.54 5.64 -5.32
CA ILE A 526 7.89 7.07 -5.36
C ILE A 526 7.06 7.87 -4.36
N THR A 527 5.77 7.58 -4.24
CA THR A 527 4.79 8.45 -3.58
C THR A 527 4.21 7.89 -2.28
N ASN A 528 4.41 6.61 -2.01
CA ASN A 528 3.77 5.84 -0.95
C ASN A 528 2.23 5.77 -1.06
N ILE A 529 1.65 6.04 -2.23
CA ILE A 529 0.21 5.91 -2.49
C ILE A 529 -0.06 4.63 -3.27
N MET A 530 -0.86 3.74 -2.69
CA MET A 530 -1.20 2.46 -3.28
C MET A 530 -2.38 2.59 -4.26
N LEU A 531 -2.20 2.13 -5.49
CA LEU A 531 -3.27 1.99 -6.48
C LEU A 531 -3.69 0.53 -6.60
N SER A 532 -4.99 0.28 -6.77
CA SER A 532 -5.56 -1.06 -6.81
C SER A 532 -6.50 -1.25 -8.02
N LEU A 533 -6.51 -2.45 -8.59
CA LEU A 533 -7.44 -2.86 -9.66
C LEU A 533 -8.86 -3.20 -9.13
N ASN A 534 -9.16 -2.88 -7.88
CA ASN A 534 -10.37 -3.35 -7.18
C ASN A 534 -11.68 -3.02 -7.90
N VAL A 535 -11.72 -1.95 -8.68
CA VAL A 535 -12.89 -1.50 -9.46
C VAL A 535 -12.80 -1.94 -10.92
N ILE A 536 -11.66 -1.71 -11.58
CA ILE A 536 -11.51 -2.03 -13.02
C ILE A 536 -11.60 -3.52 -13.29
N SER A 537 -11.04 -4.36 -12.42
CA SER A 537 -11.05 -5.79 -12.61
C SER A 537 -12.47 -6.37 -12.69
N PRO A 538 -13.36 -6.19 -11.70
CA PRO A 538 -14.72 -6.67 -11.81
C PRO A 538 -15.56 -5.93 -12.86
N TYR A 539 -15.26 -4.65 -13.17
CA TYR A 539 -15.88 -3.92 -14.26
C TYR A 539 -15.62 -4.62 -15.60
N LEU A 540 -14.36 -4.92 -15.93
CA LEU A 540 -14.03 -5.62 -17.18
C LEU A 540 -14.58 -7.05 -17.19
N ALA A 541 -14.47 -7.78 -16.08
CA ALA A 541 -15.02 -9.12 -15.96
C ALA A 541 -16.52 -9.17 -16.18
N GLY A 542 -17.28 -8.22 -15.60
CA GLY A 542 -18.74 -8.16 -15.77
C GLY A 542 -19.19 -7.89 -17.20
N PHE A 543 -18.38 -7.18 -18.01
CA PHE A 543 -18.62 -7.06 -19.45
C PHE A 543 -18.28 -8.33 -20.23
N MET A 544 -17.16 -8.99 -19.86
CA MET A 544 -16.64 -10.17 -20.59
C MET A 544 -17.41 -11.45 -20.28
N ILE A 545 -17.86 -11.61 -19.04
CA ILE A 545 -18.53 -12.84 -18.55
C ILE A 545 -19.82 -12.51 -17.79
N PRO A 546 -20.80 -11.86 -18.42
CA PRO A 546 -22.04 -11.44 -17.76
C PRO A 546 -22.82 -12.64 -17.20
N GLY A 547 -23.48 -12.44 -16.06
CA GLY A 547 -24.29 -13.46 -15.38
C GLY A 547 -23.49 -14.54 -14.65
N LYS A 548 -22.18 -14.39 -14.49
CA LYS A 548 -21.31 -15.37 -13.83
C LYS A 548 -20.61 -14.79 -12.59
N PRO A 549 -21.29 -14.62 -11.46
CA PRO A 549 -20.77 -13.92 -10.31
C PRO A 549 -19.51 -14.59 -9.73
N ILE A 550 -19.46 -15.92 -9.68
CA ILE A 550 -18.28 -16.65 -9.21
C ILE A 550 -17.08 -16.42 -10.14
N GLY A 551 -17.33 -16.45 -11.46
CA GLY A 551 -16.28 -16.16 -12.45
C GLY A 551 -15.71 -14.73 -12.31
N VAL A 552 -16.56 -13.73 -12.08
CA VAL A 552 -16.14 -12.33 -11.83
C VAL A 552 -15.31 -12.24 -10.54
N MET A 553 -15.71 -12.93 -9.48
CA MET A 553 -14.99 -12.97 -8.22
C MET A 553 -13.59 -13.60 -8.39
N ILE A 554 -13.49 -14.72 -9.07
CA ILE A 554 -12.22 -15.42 -9.34
C ILE A 554 -11.34 -14.58 -10.28
N PHE A 555 -11.90 -13.94 -11.30
CA PHE A 555 -11.18 -12.99 -12.15
C PHE A 555 -10.54 -11.86 -11.34
N LYS A 556 -11.27 -11.31 -10.36
CA LYS A 556 -10.75 -10.31 -9.42
C LYS A 556 -9.60 -10.86 -8.57
N VAL A 557 -9.65 -12.11 -8.13
CA VAL A 557 -8.55 -12.76 -7.40
C VAL A 557 -7.27 -12.79 -8.25
N TYR A 558 -7.35 -13.24 -9.49
CA TYR A 558 -6.17 -13.37 -10.37
C TYR A 558 -5.67 -12.05 -10.98
N SER A 559 -6.40 -10.97 -10.88
CA SER A 559 -5.97 -9.64 -11.33
C SER A 559 -5.62 -8.71 -10.18
N THR A 560 -6.58 -8.38 -9.32
CA THR A 560 -6.43 -7.38 -8.26
C THR A 560 -5.51 -7.85 -7.15
N ILE A 561 -5.71 -9.10 -6.68
CA ILE A 561 -4.92 -9.63 -5.56
C ILE A 561 -3.49 -9.91 -6.01
N VAL A 562 -3.31 -10.42 -7.23
CA VAL A 562 -1.97 -10.63 -7.81
C VAL A 562 -1.20 -9.31 -7.90
N LEU A 563 -1.84 -8.20 -8.33
CA LEU A 563 -1.20 -6.88 -8.32
C LEU A 563 -0.83 -6.44 -6.90
N GLY A 564 -1.74 -6.55 -5.95
CA GLY A 564 -1.49 -6.18 -4.55
C GLY A 564 -0.33 -6.97 -3.93
N GLN A 565 -0.28 -8.27 -4.15
CA GLN A 565 0.84 -9.12 -3.71
C GLN A 565 2.16 -8.77 -4.41
N ALA A 566 2.14 -8.41 -5.69
CA ALA A 566 3.33 -7.96 -6.40
C ALA A 566 3.87 -6.63 -5.83
N GLN A 567 3.00 -5.71 -5.43
CA GLN A 567 3.37 -4.46 -4.76
C GLN A 567 4.04 -4.74 -3.41
N THR A 568 3.43 -5.55 -2.55
CA THR A 568 4.00 -5.92 -1.24
C THR A 568 5.32 -6.68 -1.40
N TYR A 569 5.39 -7.62 -2.33
CA TYR A 569 6.61 -8.38 -2.60
C TYR A 569 7.76 -7.48 -3.09
N SER A 570 7.47 -6.50 -3.95
CA SER A 570 8.48 -5.53 -4.40
C SER A 570 8.98 -4.65 -3.26
N GLN A 571 8.11 -4.26 -2.33
CA GLN A 571 8.46 -3.54 -1.11
C GLN A 571 9.39 -4.38 -0.21
N ASP A 572 9.10 -5.65 -0.01
CA ASP A 572 9.93 -6.58 0.78
C ASP A 572 11.31 -6.81 0.14
N LEU A 573 11.36 -6.98 -1.17
CA LEU A 573 12.64 -7.08 -1.89
C LEU A 573 13.49 -5.82 -1.72
N LYS A 574 12.86 -4.64 -1.69
CA LYS A 574 13.57 -3.39 -1.42
C LYS A 574 14.02 -3.28 0.05
N LEU A 575 13.22 -3.76 1.00
CA LEU A 575 13.63 -3.86 2.41
C LEU A 575 14.88 -4.76 2.54
N ALA A 576 14.87 -5.93 1.91
CA ALA A 576 16.03 -6.82 1.86
C ALA A 576 17.27 -6.13 1.25
N HIS A 577 17.07 -5.36 0.16
CA HIS A 577 18.10 -4.57 -0.48
C HIS A 577 18.69 -3.49 0.46
N TYR A 578 17.86 -2.76 1.19
CA TYR A 578 18.27 -1.75 2.15
C TYR A 578 19.02 -2.34 3.36
N MET A 579 18.59 -3.50 3.81
CA MET A 579 19.21 -4.22 4.93
C MET A 579 20.37 -5.15 4.51
N LYS A 580 20.76 -5.16 3.23
CA LYS A 580 21.85 -5.96 2.64
C LYS A 580 21.70 -7.46 2.92
N VAL A 581 20.48 -7.98 2.86
CA VAL A 581 20.20 -9.41 2.94
C VAL A 581 20.46 -10.07 1.58
N PRO A 582 21.19 -11.20 1.53
CA PRO A 582 21.51 -11.87 0.27
C PRO A 582 20.25 -12.26 -0.51
N PRO A 583 20.16 -11.94 -1.82
CA PRO A 583 18.94 -12.13 -2.64
C PRO A 583 18.43 -13.56 -2.69
N LYS A 584 19.32 -14.55 -2.71
CA LYS A 584 18.94 -15.98 -2.75
C LYS A 584 18.22 -16.41 -1.47
N ILE A 585 18.68 -15.90 -0.31
CA ILE A 585 18.05 -16.21 0.99
C ILE A 585 16.67 -15.58 1.06
N THR A 586 16.56 -14.32 0.64
CA THR A 586 15.27 -13.61 0.57
C THR A 586 14.28 -14.38 -0.30
N PHE A 587 14.69 -14.84 -1.49
CA PHE A 587 13.83 -15.61 -2.38
C PHE A 587 13.30 -16.89 -1.71
N TRP A 588 14.21 -17.75 -1.21
CA TRP A 588 13.80 -19.02 -0.62
C TRP A 588 13.01 -18.85 0.67
N ALA A 589 13.38 -17.90 1.52
CA ALA A 589 12.66 -17.63 2.74
C ALA A 589 11.21 -17.22 2.45
N GLN A 590 10.99 -16.31 1.49
CA GLN A 590 9.64 -15.88 1.12
C GLN A 590 8.84 -17.00 0.45
N VAL A 591 9.42 -17.78 -0.48
CA VAL A 591 8.72 -18.88 -1.14
C VAL A 591 8.27 -19.95 -0.15
N VAL A 592 9.20 -20.44 0.68
CA VAL A 592 8.92 -21.51 1.64
C VAL A 592 7.88 -21.06 2.66
N MET A 593 8.05 -19.86 3.22
CA MET A 593 7.14 -19.36 4.26
C MET A 593 5.77 -18.97 3.71
N THR A 594 5.68 -18.48 2.47
CA THR A 594 4.38 -18.23 1.81
C THR A 594 3.60 -19.53 1.61
N LEU A 595 4.24 -20.57 1.11
CA LEU A 595 3.61 -21.88 0.96
C LEU A 595 3.14 -22.43 2.30
N TRP A 596 4.01 -22.38 3.31
CA TRP A 596 3.68 -22.81 4.66
C TRP A 596 2.51 -22.05 5.27
N ALA A 597 2.56 -20.73 5.24
CA ALA A 597 1.50 -19.86 5.75
C ALA A 597 0.16 -20.10 5.04
N SER A 598 0.17 -20.33 3.73
CA SER A 598 -1.05 -20.64 2.96
C SER A 598 -1.68 -21.95 3.42
N ILE A 599 -0.87 -22.98 3.67
CA ILE A 599 -1.36 -24.27 4.21
C ILE A 599 -2.00 -24.06 5.58
N VAL A 600 -1.31 -23.33 6.47
CA VAL A 600 -1.80 -23.05 7.82
C VAL A 600 -3.11 -22.25 7.79
N GLN A 601 -3.18 -21.19 6.98
CA GLN A 601 -4.40 -20.36 6.87
C GLN A 601 -5.59 -21.15 6.35
N VAL A 602 -5.41 -21.99 5.33
CA VAL A 602 -6.48 -22.85 4.79
C VAL A 602 -6.91 -23.92 5.80
N ALA A 603 -5.97 -24.51 6.54
CA ALA A 603 -6.28 -25.47 7.59
C ALA A 603 -7.12 -24.83 8.71
N VAL A 604 -6.72 -23.64 9.18
CA VAL A 604 -7.47 -22.90 10.22
C VAL A 604 -8.85 -22.49 9.70
N MET A 605 -8.94 -22.00 8.47
CA MET A 605 -10.22 -21.64 7.84
C MET A 605 -11.17 -22.83 7.80
N ASN A 606 -10.70 -24.00 7.30
CA ASN A 606 -11.52 -25.19 7.21
C ASN A 606 -11.93 -25.72 8.59
N TRP A 607 -11.01 -25.67 9.56
CA TRP A 607 -11.32 -26.04 10.94
C TRP A 607 -12.39 -25.11 11.53
N THR A 608 -12.28 -23.79 11.34
CA THR A 608 -13.26 -22.82 11.83
C THR A 608 -14.62 -23.02 11.18
N LEU A 609 -14.68 -23.25 9.85
CA LEU A 609 -15.91 -23.52 9.12
C LEU A 609 -16.59 -24.84 9.56
N GLY A 610 -15.81 -25.82 10.02
CA GLY A 610 -16.32 -27.10 10.50
C GLY A 610 -16.68 -27.15 11.99
N SER A 611 -16.08 -26.27 12.82
CA SER A 611 -16.18 -26.33 14.28
C SER A 611 -17.12 -25.30 14.88
N ILE A 612 -17.44 -24.21 14.17
CA ILE A 612 -18.30 -23.13 14.66
C ILE A 612 -19.64 -23.17 13.93
N ASP A 613 -20.73 -23.39 14.67
CA ASP A 613 -22.08 -23.41 14.11
C ASP A 613 -22.50 -22.01 13.62
N GLY A 614 -23.09 -21.97 12.42
CA GLY A 614 -23.60 -20.72 11.83
C GLY A 614 -22.51 -19.70 11.46
N VAL A 615 -21.25 -20.13 11.33
CA VAL A 615 -20.15 -19.23 10.91
C VAL A 615 -20.47 -18.54 9.59
N CYS A 616 -20.08 -17.27 9.46
CA CYS A 616 -20.39 -16.37 8.35
C CYS A 616 -21.87 -15.94 8.22
N SER A 617 -22.79 -16.37 9.11
CA SER A 617 -24.13 -15.78 9.17
C SER A 617 -24.11 -14.40 9.84
N ALA A 618 -25.09 -13.55 9.52
CA ALA A 618 -25.20 -12.21 10.12
C ALA A 618 -25.50 -12.25 11.63
N GLU A 619 -26.21 -13.28 12.08
CA GLU A 619 -26.73 -13.43 13.46
C GLU A 619 -25.90 -14.40 14.30
N GLN A 620 -24.66 -14.69 13.92
CA GLN A 620 -23.80 -15.63 14.63
C GLN A 620 -23.42 -15.07 16.02
N LYS A 621 -23.75 -15.82 17.07
CA LYS A 621 -23.70 -15.37 18.49
C LYS A 621 -22.31 -14.98 18.97
N SER A 622 -21.23 -15.60 18.47
CA SER A 622 -19.84 -15.28 18.85
C SER A 622 -19.19 -14.32 17.86
N HIS A 623 -19.96 -13.59 17.06
CA HIS A 623 -19.53 -12.60 16.10
C HIS A 623 -18.64 -13.12 14.95
N PHE A 624 -18.61 -14.43 14.66
CA PHE A 624 -17.93 -14.97 13.49
C PHE A 624 -18.77 -14.78 12.22
N THR A 625 -18.92 -13.52 11.82
CA THR A 625 -19.79 -13.08 10.72
C THR A 625 -19.09 -12.99 9.38
N CYS A 626 -17.78 -13.26 9.30
CA CYS A 626 -16.95 -13.20 8.09
C CYS A 626 -17.16 -11.91 7.27
N PRO A 627 -16.91 -10.71 7.81
CA PRO A 627 -17.31 -9.46 7.18
C PRO A 627 -16.72 -9.29 5.79
N ASN A 628 -15.46 -9.67 5.57
CA ASN A 628 -14.81 -9.55 4.28
C ASN A 628 -15.32 -10.57 3.26
N GLY A 629 -15.53 -11.84 3.66
CA GLY A 629 -16.13 -12.87 2.80
C GLY A 629 -17.53 -12.49 2.32
N ARG A 630 -18.35 -11.88 3.19
CA ARG A 630 -19.66 -11.34 2.84
C ARG A 630 -19.58 -10.17 1.87
N THR A 631 -18.59 -9.28 2.06
CA THR A 631 -18.32 -8.18 1.13
C THR A 631 -17.92 -8.70 -0.25
N PHE A 632 -17.06 -9.72 -0.30
CA PHE A 632 -16.71 -10.41 -1.57
C PHE A 632 -17.93 -11.00 -2.26
N PHE A 633 -18.78 -11.68 -1.52
CA PHE A 633 -20.04 -12.25 -2.04
C PHE A 633 -20.96 -11.17 -2.61
N SER A 634 -21.29 -10.12 -1.86
CA SER A 634 -22.14 -9.01 -2.33
C SER A 634 -21.55 -8.29 -3.54
N SER A 635 -20.23 -8.05 -3.53
CA SER A 635 -19.52 -7.45 -4.66
C SER A 635 -19.59 -8.33 -5.91
N SER A 636 -19.45 -9.65 -5.75
CA SER A 636 -19.51 -10.57 -6.89
C SER A 636 -20.89 -10.60 -7.54
N ILE A 637 -21.95 -10.48 -6.77
CA ILE A 637 -23.32 -10.38 -7.29
C ILE A 637 -23.56 -9.04 -7.97
N THR A 638 -23.13 -7.95 -7.36
CA THR A 638 -23.24 -6.61 -7.95
C THR A 638 -22.58 -6.55 -9.33
N TRP A 639 -21.36 -7.01 -9.45
CA TRP A 639 -20.61 -6.93 -10.70
C TRP A 639 -20.89 -8.08 -11.68
N GLY A 640 -21.20 -9.26 -11.17
CA GLY A 640 -21.41 -10.46 -12.00
C GLY A 640 -22.86 -10.66 -12.42
N VAL A 641 -23.81 -10.27 -11.58
CA VAL A 641 -25.26 -10.48 -11.82
C VAL A 641 -25.92 -9.23 -12.36
N ILE A 642 -25.89 -8.11 -11.62
CA ILE A 642 -26.40 -6.82 -12.15
C ILE A 642 -25.54 -6.41 -13.35
N GLY A 643 -24.24 -6.41 -13.17
CA GLY A 643 -23.24 -6.17 -14.18
C GLY A 643 -23.02 -4.69 -14.50
N PRO A 644 -21.82 -4.35 -15.00
CA PRO A 644 -21.49 -2.98 -15.37
C PRO A 644 -22.32 -2.45 -16.54
N GLN A 645 -22.89 -3.31 -17.37
CA GLN A 645 -23.76 -2.91 -18.48
C GLN A 645 -25.00 -2.16 -18.00
N ARG A 646 -25.61 -2.58 -16.87
CA ARG A 646 -26.81 -1.92 -16.30
C ARG A 646 -26.47 -0.70 -15.47
N MET A 647 -25.24 -0.66 -14.91
CA MET A 647 -24.81 0.48 -14.09
C MET A 647 -24.20 1.61 -14.93
N PHE A 648 -23.36 1.27 -15.91
CA PHE A 648 -22.53 2.23 -16.68
C PHE A 648 -22.76 2.14 -18.20
N GLY A 649 -23.64 1.26 -18.68
CA GLY A 649 -23.96 1.15 -20.09
C GLY A 649 -24.74 2.36 -20.63
N PRO A 650 -24.93 2.45 -21.96
CA PRO A 650 -25.70 3.54 -22.57
C PRO A 650 -27.13 3.62 -22.01
N GLY A 651 -27.56 4.81 -21.59
CA GLY A 651 -28.85 5.04 -20.98
C GLY A 651 -28.98 4.70 -19.50
N SER A 652 -27.95 4.15 -18.86
CA SER A 652 -27.97 3.90 -17.43
C SER A 652 -27.70 5.16 -16.61
N ILE A 653 -28.05 5.12 -15.31
CA ILE A 653 -27.94 6.25 -14.38
C ILE A 653 -26.49 6.78 -14.31
N TYR A 654 -25.49 5.89 -14.36
CA TYR A 654 -24.07 6.22 -14.16
C TYR A 654 -23.25 6.20 -15.46
N ALA A 655 -23.87 6.18 -16.64
CA ALA A 655 -23.17 6.12 -17.93
C ALA A 655 -22.12 7.24 -18.13
N SER A 656 -22.36 8.44 -17.58
CA SER A 656 -21.45 9.59 -17.67
C SER A 656 -20.09 9.37 -17.00
N PHE A 657 -19.98 8.44 -16.05
CA PHE A 657 -18.69 8.16 -15.40
C PHE A 657 -17.68 7.46 -16.32
N ASN A 658 -18.11 6.93 -17.46
CA ASN A 658 -17.17 6.44 -18.49
C ASN A 658 -16.28 7.55 -19.08
N TYR A 659 -16.68 8.82 -19.04
CA TYR A 659 -15.80 9.92 -19.47
C TYR A 659 -14.55 10.10 -18.57
N PHE A 660 -14.55 9.53 -17.37
CA PHE A 660 -13.37 9.57 -16.50
C PHE A 660 -12.18 8.78 -17.05
N TRP A 661 -12.38 7.81 -17.94
CA TRP A 661 -11.28 7.18 -18.69
C TRP A 661 -10.48 8.22 -19.48
N LEU A 662 -11.18 9.15 -20.13
CA LEU A 662 -10.57 10.21 -20.90
C LEU A 662 -9.86 11.24 -19.98
N VAL A 663 -10.48 11.58 -18.84
CA VAL A 663 -9.85 12.46 -17.83
C VAL A 663 -8.53 11.87 -17.35
N GLY A 664 -8.51 10.57 -17.04
CA GLY A 664 -7.30 9.85 -16.64
C GLY A 664 -6.20 9.86 -17.69
N ALA A 665 -6.56 9.79 -18.97
CA ALA A 665 -5.60 9.84 -20.06
C ALA A 665 -5.05 11.26 -20.30
N LEU A 666 -5.91 12.27 -20.27
CA LEU A 666 -5.54 13.65 -20.64
C LEU A 666 -4.81 14.40 -19.51
N LEU A 667 -5.15 14.17 -18.25
CA LEU A 667 -4.61 14.95 -17.13
C LEU A 667 -3.08 14.82 -16.96
N PRO A 668 -2.46 13.62 -17.00
CA PRO A 668 -1.00 13.50 -16.96
C PRO A 668 -0.30 14.18 -18.14
N VAL A 669 -0.88 14.09 -19.34
CA VAL A 669 -0.35 14.74 -20.55
C VAL A 669 -0.44 16.24 -20.42
N ALA A 670 -1.55 16.78 -19.93
CA ALA A 670 -1.72 18.21 -19.68
C ALA A 670 -0.68 18.73 -18.67
N PHE A 671 -0.44 18.02 -17.56
CA PHE A 671 0.59 18.40 -16.59
C PHE A 671 2.00 18.35 -17.19
N PHE A 672 2.28 17.33 -18.02
CA PHE A 672 3.58 17.23 -18.70
C PHE A 672 3.81 18.38 -19.67
N ILE A 673 2.83 18.72 -20.51
CA ILE A 673 2.90 19.85 -21.45
C ILE A 673 3.03 21.15 -20.68
N MET A 674 2.23 21.34 -19.64
CA MET A 674 2.26 22.55 -18.80
C MET A 674 3.64 22.74 -18.13
N ASN A 675 4.24 21.66 -17.61
CA ASN A 675 5.58 21.71 -17.02
C ASN A 675 6.67 22.02 -18.06
N ARG A 676 6.48 21.58 -19.32
CA ARG A 676 7.43 21.84 -20.42
C ARG A 676 7.31 23.24 -20.99
N VAL A 677 6.09 23.78 -21.12
CA VAL A 677 5.81 25.13 -21.63
C VAL A 677 6.13 26.20 -20.59
N PHE A 678 5.77 25.93 -19.32
CA PHE A 678 5.98 26.83 -18.19
C PHE A 678 6.88 26.14 -17.15
N PRO A 679 8.22 26.09 -17.33
CA PRO A 679 9.13 25.38 -16.45
C PRO A 679 9.25 26.05 -15.08
N HIS A 680 8.13 26.13 -14.36
CA HIS A 680 8.06 26.68 -13.02
C HIS A 680 8.34 25.59 -12.00
N ARG A 681 9.16 25.90 -10.98
CA ARG A 681 9.59 24.94 -9.95
C ARG A 681 8.44 24.17 -9.28
N ARG A 682 7.27 24.80 -9.12
CA ARG A 682 6.11 24.19 -8.43
C ARG A 682 5.31 23.23 -9.31
N LEU A 683 5.26 23.42 -10.62
CA LEU A 683 4.48 22.58 -11.53
C LEU A 683 5.04 21.16 -11.64
N ARG A 684 6.33 21.00 -11.43
CA ARG A 684 7.01 19.70 -11.38
C ARG A 684 6.42 18.73 -10.35
N PHE A 685 5.84 19.25 -9.27
CA PHE A 685 5.28 18.45 -8.18
C PHE A 685 3.82 18.00 -8.41
N LEU A 686 3.19 18.43 -9.52
CA LEU A 686 1.84 17.99 -9.86
C LEU A 686 1.87 16.52 -10.34
N HIS A 687 1.11 15.67 -9.68
CA HIS A 687 1.12 14.23 -9.91
C HIS A 687 -0.30 13.69 -10.06
N ALA A 688 -0.78 13.59 -11.31
CA ALA A 688 -2.17 13.19 -11.59
C ALA A 688 -2.57 11.83 -10.97
N PRO A 689 -1.77 10.74 -11.05
CA PRO A 689 -2.13 9.49 -10.41
C PRO A 689 -2.35 9.59 -8.90
N VAL A 690 -1.59 10.43 -8.19
CA VAL A 690 -1.77 10.66 -6.75
C VAL A 690 -3.05 11.44 -6.46
N MET A 691 -3.31 12.52 -7.22
CA MET A 691 -4.53 13.32 -7.05
C MET A 691 -5.80 12.49 -7.23
N LEU A 692 -5.82 11.64 -8.24
CA LEU A 692 -6.99 10.82 -8.57
C LEU A 692 -7.05 9.56 -7.71
N GLY A 693 -5.91 8.90 -7.49
CA GLY A 693 -5.82 7.59 -6.81
C GLY A 693 -6.10 7.67 -5.32
N ALA A 694 -5.68 8.75 -4.65
CA ALA A 694 -6.04 8.97 -3.26
C ALA A 694 -7.56 9.14 -3.12
N MET A 695 -8.21 9.91 -4.00
CA MET A 695 -9.66 10.12 -3.97
C MET A 695 -10.47 8.87 -4.34
N ALA A 696 -9.87 7.91 -5.02
CA ALA A 696 -10.48 6.62 -5.32
C ALA A 696 -10.71 5.71 -4.10
N TRP A 697 -10.43 6.15 -2.89
CA TRP A 697 -10.79 5.50 -1.63
C TRP A 697 -12.01 6.13 -0.93
N LEU A 698 -12.60 7.17 -1.47
CA LEU A 698 -13.74 7.89 -0.91
C LEU A 698 -15.07 7.50 -1.60
N PRO A 699 -15.96 6.72 -0.97
CA PRO A 699 -15.86 5.93 0.26
C PRO A 699 -15.12 4.59 0.05
N PRO A 700 -14.78 3.79 1.09
CA PRO A 700 -15.26 3.88 2.47
C PRO A 700 -14.53 4.91 3.34
N ALA A 701 -13.42 5.45 2.88
CA ALA A 701 -12.77 6.56 3.57
C ALA A 701 -13.64 7.80 3.61
N THR A 702 -13.37 8.69 4.55
CA THR A 702 -13.99 10.00 4.62
C THR A 702 -12.94 11.11 4.47
N PRO A 703 -13.33 12.30 4.02
CA PRO A 703 -12.40 13.43 3.94
C PRO A 703 -11.69 13.76 5.26
N LEU A 704 -12.29 13.38 6.41
CA LEU A 704 -11.70 13.48 7.75
C LEU A 704 -10.32 12.85 7.84
N SER A 705 -10.18 11.60 7.37
CA SER A 705 -8.90 10.87 7.38
C SER A 705 -7.86 11.57 6.50
N PHE A 706 -8.25 12.03 5.32
CA PHE A 706 -7.34 12.61 4.33
C PHE A 706 -6.78 13.97 4.75
N THR A 707 -7.62 14.85 5.30
CA THR A 707 -7.17 16.16 5.80
C THR A 707 -6.28 16.02 7.03
N SER A 708 -6.62 15.14 7.96
CA SER A 708 -5.81 14.87 9.14
C SER A 708 -4.47 14.24 8.77
N TRP A 709 -4.48 13.26 7.86
CA TRP A 709 -3.29 12.65 7.29
C TRP A 709 -2.37 13.66 6.63
N ALA A 710 -2.91 14.52 5.77
CA ALA A 710 -2.12 15.53 5.07
C ALA A 710 -1.61 16.61 6.03
N PHE A 711 -2.40 17.01 7.04
CA PHE A 711 -1.96 17.97 8.04
C PHE A 711 -0.76 17.44 8.83
N VAL A 712 -0.85 16.21 9.35
CA VAL A 712 0.26 15.59 10.09
C VAL A 712 1.48 15.42 9.19
N GLY A 713 1.31 14.93 7.96
CA GLY A 713 2.41 14.77 7.03
C GLY A 713 3.10 16.08 6.65
N LEU A 714 2.35 17.15 6.44
CA LEU A 714 2.92 18.49 6.19
C LEU A 714 3.60 19.07 7.43
N LEU A 715 3.07 18.80 8.64
CA LEU A 715 3.70 19.22 9.88
C LEU A 715 5.11 18.60 10.01
N PHE A 716 5.24 17.28 9.80
CA PHE A 716 6.51 16.57 9.98
C PHE A 716 7.42 16.72 8.75
N ASN A 717 6.97 16.40 7.54
CA ASN A 717 7.78 16.33 6.34
C ASN A 717 8.03 17.67 5.65
N TYR A 718 7.32 18.74 6.02
CA TYR A 718 7.59 20.07 5.51
C TYR A 718 8.05 21.01 6.60
N TRP A 719 7.24 21.24 7.67
CA TRP A 719 7.54 22.27 8.65
C TRP A 719 8.65 21.87 9.62
N ILE A 720 8.58 20.68 10.26
CA ILE A 720 9.63 20.18 11.16
C ILE A 720 10.92 19.90 10.38
N ARG A 721 10.84 19.26 9.22
CA ARG A 721 11.99 19.02 8.36
C ARG A 721 12.72 20.32 7.99
N LYS A 722 12.00 21.38 7.67
CA LYS A 722 12.59 22.68 7.33
C LYS A 722 13.20 23.39 8.53
N ARG A 723 12.60 23.25 9.71
CA ARG A 723 13.01 23.99 10.93
C ARG A 723 14.04 23.24 11.77
N TRP A 724 13.90 21.92 11.87
CA TRP A 724 14.72 21.01 12.68
C TRP A 724 15.13 19.79 11.88
N ASN A 725 15.86 20.00 10.80
CA ASN A 725 16.26 18.92 9.88
C ASN A 725 17.03 17.79 10.58
N GLY A 726 17.95 18.11 11.50
CA GLY A 726 18.69 17.10 12.25
C GLY A 726 17.81 16.24 13.15
N TRP A 727 16.77 16.83 13.77
CA TRP A 727 15.78 16.06 14.51
C TRP A 727 14.97 15.17 13.54
N TRP A 728 14.47 15.73 12.45
CA TRP A 728 13.67 15.01 11.45
C TRP A 728 14.44 13.82 10.88
N SER A 729 15.68 13.99 10.44
CA SER A 729 16.50 12.94 9.86
C SER A 729 16.83 11.79 10.84
N THR A 730 16.79 12.06 12.15
CA THR A 730 17.12 11.08 13.17
C THR A 730 15.89 10.40 13.76
N TYR A 731 14.80 11.15 14.02
CA TYR A 731 13.69 10.66 14.83
C TYR A 731 12.34 10.53 14.08
N ASP A 732 12.18 11.10 12.89
CA ASP A 732 10.89 11.09 12.20
C ASP A 732 10.37 9.68 11.94
N TYR A 733 11.17 8.82 11.30
CA TYR A 733 10.77 7.45 10.97
C TYR A 733 10.67 6.52 12.18
N ILE A 734 11.42 6.78 13.24
CA ILE A 734 11.24 6.04 14.49
C ILE A 734 9.99 6.51 15.26
N THR A 735 9.57 7.78 15.07
CA THR A 735 8.29 8.28 15.59
C THR A 735 7.13 7.53 14.94
N ALA A 736 7.13 7.40 13.60
CA ALA A 736 6.15 6.61 12.86
C ALA A 736 6.03 5.19 13.42
N ALA A 737 7.16 4.48 13.49
CA ALA A 737 7.19 3.11 14.04
C ALA A 737 6.72 3.02 15.49
N ALA A 738 7.01 4.03 16.34
CA ALA A 738 6.62 4.04 17.74
C ALA A 738 5.13 4.32 17.94
N LEU A 739 4.56 5.27 17.18
CA LEU A 739 3.13 5.57 17.21
C LEU A 739 2.30 4.37 16.77
N ASP A 740 2.68 3.73 15.67
CA ASP A 740 2.01 2.53 15.16
C ASP A 740 2.14 1.36 16.15
N SER A 741 3.34 1.14 16.71
CA SER A 741 3.56 0.05 17.68
C SER A 741 2.69 0.23 18.93
N GLY A 742 2.64 1.43 19.48
CA GLY A 742 1.84 1.75 20.67
C GLY A 742 0.35 1.59 20.40
N LEU A 743 -0.14 2.14 19.29
CA LEU A 743 -1.52 2.02 18.83
C LEU A 743 -1.94 0.55 18.69
N ILE A 744 -1.16 -0.25 17.97
CA ILE A 744 -1.50 -1.64 17.67
C ILE A 744 -1.55 -2.47 18.95
N ILE A 745 -0.59 -2.31 19.86
CA ILE A 745 -0.58 -3.01 21.14
C ILE A 745 -1.79 -2.58 21.98
N ALA A 746 -2.14 -1.29 22.00
CA ALA A 746 -3.33 -0.80 22.68
C ALA A 746 -4.62 -1.40 22.09
N THR A 747 -4.76 -1.44 20.78
CA THR A 747 -5.91 -2.03 20.09
C THR A 747 -6.06 -3.52 20.43
N LEU A 748 -4.97 -4.29 20.45
CA LEU A 748 -5.00 -5.69 20.85
C LEU A 748 -5.40 -5.86 22.31
N VAL A 749 -4.85 -5.05 23.23
CA VAL A 749 -5.21 -5.10 24.65
C VAL A 749 -6.69 -4.72 24.84
N ILE A 750 -7.18 -3.66 24.21
CA ILE A 750 -8.60 -3.24 24.26
C ILE A 750 -9.49 -4.35 23.70
N PHE A 751 -9.11 -4.98 22.59
CA PHE A 751 -9.87 -6.09 22.03
C PHE A 751 -10.01 -7.25 23.01
N PHE A 752 -8.92 -7.75 23.59
CA PHE A 752 -8.97 -8.89 24.51
C PHE A 752 -9.56 -8.56 25.87
N ALA A 753 -9.37 -7.33 26.38
CA ALA A 753 -9.83 -6.94 27.71
C ALA A 753 -11.25 -6.37 27.74
N ILE A 754 -11.73 -5.78 26.65
CA ILE A 754 -13.00 -5.05 26.59
C ILE A 754 -13.93 -5.63 25.53
N THR A 755 -13.48 -5.69 24.26
CA THR A 755 -14.37 -6.06 23.15
C THR A 755 -14.73 -7.55 23.16
N LEU A 756 -13.77 -8.43 23.42
CA LEU A 756 -13.99 -9.87 23.44
C LEU A 756 -14.88 -10.31 24.62
N PRO A 757 -14.68 -9.85 25.86
CA PRO A 757 -15.57 -10.14 26.98
C PRO A 757 -16.82 -9.25 27.04
N GLU A 758 -17.07 -8.40 26.04
CA GLU A 758 -18.24 -7.51 25.92
C GLU A 758 -18.43 -6.56 27.11
N VAL A 759 -17.31 -6.09 27.68
CA VAL A 759 -17.34 -5.10 28.76
C VAL A 759 -17.88 -3.78 28.24
N THR A 760 -18.85 -3.21 28.94
CA THR A 760 -19.45 -1.93 28.57
C THR A 760 -18.44 -0.79 28.72
N VAL A 761 -18.23 -0.01 27.66
CA VAL A 761 -17.44 1.23 27.71
C VAL A 761 -18.15 2.29 28.55
N PRO A 762 -17.45 3.32 29.09
CA PRO A 762 -18.08 4.39 29.88
C PRO A 762 -19.23 5.06 29.14
N GLN A 763 -20.44 5.01 29.72
CA GLN A 763 -21.66 5.59 29.14
C GLN A 763 -21.79 7.04 29.56
N TRP A 764 -21.32 7.96 28.74
CA TRP A 764 -21.40 9.38 28.94
C TRP A 764 -21.55 10.12 27.62
N TRP A 765 -21.72 11.43 27.62
CA TRP A 765 -21.95 12.24 26.43
C TRP A 765 -20.94 11.93 25.26
N GLY A 766 -19.64 11.82 25.59
CA GLY A 766 -18.57 11.59 24.61
C GLY A 766 -18.56 10.21 23.97
N ASN A 767 -19.32 9.24 24.51
CA ASN A 767 -19.43 7.87 24.00
C ASN A 767 -20.83 7.49 23.52
N VAL A 768 -21.87 8.31 23.81
CA VAL A 768 -23.25 8.00 23.44
C VAL A 768 -23.83 9.11 22.57
N GLN A 769 -24.09 10.29 23.16
CA GLN A 769 -24.82 11.36 22.46
C GLN A 769 -24.09 11.92 21.26
N VAL A 770 -22.76 11.90 21.22
CA VAL A 770 -21.97 12.32 20.04
C VAL A 770 -22.25 11.46 18.79
N PHE A 771 -22.78 10.24 18.98
CA PHE A 771 -23.18 9.33 17.90
C PHE A 771 -24.68 9.35 17.59
N GLU A 772 -25.48 10.11 18.34
CA GLU A 772 -26.91 10.30 18.07
C GLU A 772 -27.15 11.41 17.03
N THR A 773 -26.39 11.41 15.96
CA THR A 773 -26.50 12.39 14.87
C THR A 773 -26.93 11.70 13.58
N MET A 774 -27.58 12.43 12.70
CA MET A 774 -27.97 11.91 11.37
C MET A 774 -26.77 11.40 10.58
N ASP A 775 -25.58 11.98 10.80
CA ASP A 775 -24.33 11.55 10.19
C ASP A 775 -23.90 10.15 10.65
N SER A 776 -23.84 9.92 11.94
CA SER A 776 -23.44 8.63 12.52
C SER A 776 -24.45 7.53 12.25
N LEU A 777 -25.75 7.86 12.26
CA LEU A 777 -26.84 6.93 11.96
C LEU A 777 -27.03 6.67 10.46
N GLY A 778 -26.32 7.40 9.59
CA GLY A 778 -26.46 7.27 8.13
C GLY A 778 -27.79 7.77 7.58
N THR A 779 -28.54 8.56 8.36
CA THR A 779 -29.88 9.06 8.02
C THR A 779 -29.88 10.49 7.50
N ALA A 780 -28.72 11.06 7.17
CA ALA A 780 -28.60 12.42 6.66
C ALA A 780 -29.07 12.53 5.20
N ILE A 781 -30.38 12.41 4.97
CA ILE A 781 -31.07 12.47 3.67
C ILE A 781 -31.88 13.75 3.60
N ARG A 782 -31.95 14.37 2.41
CA ARG A 782 -32.68 15.64 2.21
C ARG A 782 -34.15 15.45 1.82
N LYS A 783 -34.47 14.33 1.16
CA LYS A 783 -35.82 13.96 0.78
C LYS A 783 -36.10 12.52 1.17
N THR A 784 -37.13 12.31 1.93
CA THR A 784 -37.66 10.97 2.25
C THR A 784 -38.74 10.57 1.24
N VAL A 785 -38.81 9.28 0.99
CA VAL A 785 -39.90 8.68 0.18
C VAL A 785 -41.07 8.39 1.11
N THR A 786 -42.28 8.72 0.71
CA THR A 786 -43.50 8.39 1.44
C THR A 786 -43.81 6.90 1.36
N ASP A 787 -44.41 6.34 2.38
CA ASP A 787 -44.77 4.93 2.41
C ASP A 787 -45.62 4.55 1.16
N GLY A 788 -45.15 3.54 0.43
CA GLY A 788 -45.79 3.08 -0.81
C GLY A 788 -45.34 3.81 -2.10
N GLU A 789 -44.52 4.86 -1.98
CA GLU A 789 -43.92 5.54 -3.15
C GLU A 789 -42.49 5.06 -3.42
N THR A 790 -41.97 5.38 -4.59
CA THR A 790 -40.59 5.06 -4.97
C THR A 790 -39.95 6.26 -5.67
N PHE A 791 -38.63 6.43 -5.49
CA PHE A 791 -37.86 7.41 -6.26
C PHE A 791 -37.13 6.73 -7.43
N GLY A 792 -36.70 7.51 -8.41
CA GLY A 792 -35.91 6.99 -9.52
C GLY A 792 -36.69 6.89 -10.83
N PRO A 793 -36.12 6.22 -11.85
CA PRO A 793 -36.79 6.00 -13.12
C PRO A 793 -37.98 5.06 -12.94
N LYS A 794 -39.02 5.24 -13.74
CA LYS A 794 -40.22 4.37 -13.72
C LYS A 794 -39.99 3.04 -14.45
N GLN A 795 -38.99 2.97 -15.32
CA GLN A 795 -38.59 1.77 -16.08
C GLN A 795 -37.06 1.66 -16.08
N TRP A 796 -36.50 0.45 -15.95
CA TRP A 796 -35.10 0.16 -15.94
C TRP A 796 -34.77 -1.21 -16.53
#